data_3e284d181123c29b8451b99f596443b7
#
_entry.id   3e284d181123c29b8451b99f596443b7
#
_cell.length_a   1.000
_cell.length_b   1.000
_cell.length_c   1.000
_cell.angle_alpha   90.00
_cell.angle_beta   90.00
_cell.angle_gamma   90.00
#
_symmetry.space_group_name_H-M   'P 1'
#
loop_
_entity.id
_entity.type
_entity.pdbx_description
1 polymer ?
#
loop_
_entity_poly.entity_id
_entity_poly.type
_entity_poly.pdbx_seq_one_letter_code
_entity_poly.pdbx_strand_id
1 'polypeptide(L)'
;LLERMGRALGEECRAEDVSVLLGPAVNIKRSPLCGRNFEYFSEDPYLAGKLAAAQVRGVQSWDVGTSVKHYAANNQEYRRMTCSSDMSERTLREIYLAPFETIVKEARPWTLMCSYNKLNGVFASENPHTLTEILRDEWGFDGYVMSDWGAVNDRVKGLAAGLELEMPSSNGVRDAQIVAAVRGGTLEEAVLDKAVARILNIVFRYADVQHPEAKFDSAAHHALAAELEKECAVLLQNKGALPLARAAKIAYIGGFAEKPRYQGGGSSHINASAVTSALDAARVNGTDVVYAEGFPADRDETDEAKFAAAVEAARAADAAIIFAGLPDSFESEGYDRSHMRLPECQDRLIARVAAVQPNTVVVLHNGSPVECPWAESVNAVLEMYLGGQGVGAAADALLYGDANPSGRLPETFPYQLEDNPSHLNFPGDGKNVEYAEGVFVGYRYYDKKKMAVRWPFGHGLSYTTFEYSNVRVSADVLNDGSTVTVYADIKNTGDRAGREVVQLYVADRTGTAGRPEKELKGFAKVALEPGETKTVELSVDARSLSWYSEALGGWYAAPGRYELLVGHSSRDIRGAAAVEFRTEKLLPFHVDENTTVGELLADPRTASSVRQMARQFMDTIAPAAEDSADAAKEAVSDEMARQMMDNMPLRGLRSFGAFPEGALERMIADLNAKMAQ
;
A
#
# COMPACT_ATOMS: atom_id res chain seq x y z
N LEU A 1 -11.77 2.53 -14.02
CA LEU A 1 -10.65 3.31 -14.57
C LEU A 1 -9.46 2.40 -14.90
N LEU A 2 -8.87 1.72 -13.92
CA LEU A 2 -7.66 0.88 -14.10
C LEU A 2 -7.90 -0.27 -15.11
N GLU A 3 -9.08 -0.88 -15.13
CA GLU A 3 -9.42 -1.89 -16.14
C GLU A 3 -9.49 -1.30 -17.53
N ARG A 4 -10.01 -0.06 -17.68
CA ARG A 4 -10.04 0.66 -18.96
C ARG A 4 -8.62 1.01 -19.44
N MET A 5 -7.75 1.46 -18.53
CA MET A 5 -6.32 1.65 -18.80
C MET A 5 -5.65 0.34 -19.23
N GLY A 6 -5.92 -0.74 -18.50
CA GLY A 6 -5.38 -2.06 -18.82
C GLY A 6 -5.81 -2.55 -20.21
N ARG A 7 -7.04 -2.28 -20.62
CA ARG A 7 -7.52 -2.61 -22.00
C ARG A 7 -6.74 -1.88 -23.07
N ALA A 8 -6.49 -0.57 -22.88
CA ALA A 8 -5.69 0.20 -23.82
C ALA A 8 -4.24 -0.33 -23.91
N LEU A 9 -3.63 -0.66 -22.77
CA LEU A 9 -2.30 -1.27 -22.75
C LEU A 9 -2.29 -2.66 -23.43
N GLY A 10 -3.33 -3.47 -23.23
CA GLY A 10 -3.47 -4.77 -23.90
C GLY A 10 -3.61 -4.63 -25.42
N GLU A 11 -4.37 -3.64 -25.90
CA GLU A 11 -4.53 -3.32 -27.31
C GLU A 11 -3.19 -2.90 -27.95
N GLU A 12 -2.43 -2.01 -27.29
CA GLU A 12 -1.09 -1.62 -27.72
C GLU A 12 -0.12 -2.82 -27.75
N CYS A 13 -0.14 -3.65 -26.70
CA CYS A 13 0.70 -4.85 -26.64
C CYS A 13 0.39 -5.81 -27.80
N ARG A 14 -0.87 -6.02 -28.13
CA ARG A 14 -1.25 -6.86 -29.28
C ARG A 14 -0.81 -6.27 -30.61
N ALA A 15 -0.95 -4.97 -30.79
CA ALA A 15 -0.54 -4.29 -32.01
C ALA A 15 0.99 -4.35 -32.24
N GLU A 16 1.76 -4.38 -31.15
CA GLU A 16 3.23 -4.43 -31.16
C GLU A 16 3.79 -5.86 -30.93
N ASP A 17 2.93 -6.90 -30.99
CA ASP A 17 3.30 -8.33 -30.78
C ASP A 17 3.99 -8.60 -29.45
N VAL A 18 3.56 -7.94 -28.38
CA VAL A 18 4.01 -8.16 -27.00
C VAL A 18 3.12 -9.21 -26.34
N SER A 19 3.68 -10.38 -26.04
CA SER A 19 2.94 -11.51 -25.47
C SER A 19 2.68 -11.37 -23.96
N VAL A 20 3.59 -10.72 -23.21
CA VAL A 20 3.50 -10.52 -21.76
C VAL A 20 3.97 -9.12 -21.41
N LEU A 21 3.09 -8.31 -20.84
CA LEU A 21 3.44 -7.00 -20.28
C LEU A 21 4.11 -7.18 -18.90
N LEU A 22 5.31 -6.59 -18.70
CA LEU A 22 6.07 -6.71 -17.45
C LEU A 22 5.56 -5.73 -16.38
N GLY A 23 4.38 -5.97 -15.92
CA GLY A 23 3.66 -5.17 -14.92
C GLY A 23 2.30 -5.78 -14.59
N PRO A 24 1.54 -5.15 -13.67
CA PRO A 24 1.90 -3.98 -12.87
C PRO A 24 2.88 -4.25 -11.75
N ALA A 25 3.56 -3.19 -11.26
CA ALA A 25 4.40 -3.24 -10.07
C ALA A 25 3.56 -2.90 -8.83
N VAL A 26 3.60 -3.77 -7.79
CA VAL A 26 2.65 -3.70 -6.67
C VAL A 26 3.30 -3.73 -5.28
N ASN A 27 4.60 -3.48 -5.22
CA ASN A 27 5.28 -3.39 -3.94
C ASN A 27 4.69 -2.23 -3.09
N ILE A 28 4.77 -2.37 -1.78
CA ILE A 28 4.22 -1.39 -0.85
C ILE A 28 5.14 -0.17 -0.78
N LYS A 29 4.58 1.03 -0.78
CA LYS A 29 5.30 2.29 -0.51
C LYS A 29 5.66 2.36 0.98
N ARG A 30 6.76 1.67 1.36
CA ARG A 30 7.22 1.52 2.75
C ARG A 30 7.93 2.78 3.24
N SER A 31 8.91 3.25 2.46
CA SER A 31 9.68 4.46 2.73
C SER A 31 9.48 5.45 1.59
N PRO A 32 9.31 6.76 1.86
CA PRO A 32 9.24 7.77 0.81
C PRO A 32 10.55 7.90 0.03
N LEU A 33 11.65 7.32 0.52
CA LEU A 33 12.96 7.37 -0.12
C LEU A 33 13.16 6.31 -1.21
N CYS A 34 12.33 5.25 -1.25
CA CYS A 34 12.49 4.20 -2.27
C CYS A 34 12.40 4.78 -3.69
N GLY A 35 13.46 4.58 -4.49
CA GLY A 35 13.58 5.16 -5.82
C GLY A 35 12.50 4.73 -6.80
N ARG A 36 11.88 3.55 -6.59
CA ARG A 36 10.82 2.99 -7.45
C ARG A 36 9.39 3.22 -6.94
N ASN A 37 9.19 4.06 -5.91
CA ASN A 37 7.83 4.37 -5.43
C ASN A 37 6.91 4.91 -6.53
N PHE A 38 7.46 5.59 -7.53
CA PHE A 38 6.69 6.18 -8.64
C PHE A 38 5.87 5.14 -9.43
N GLU A 39 6.28 3.88 -9.47
CA GLU A 39 5.57 2.80 -10.17
C GLU A 39 4.71 1.93 -9.26
N TYR A 40 4.73 2.15 -7.94
CA TYR A 40 3.95 1.41 -6.95
C TYR A 40 2.65 2.12 -6.61
N PHE A 41 1.57 1.34 -6.36
CA PHE A 41 0.24 1.91 -6.18
C PHE A 41 0.01 2.60 -4.85
N SER A 42 0.44 2.01 -3.72
CA SER A 42 0.00 2.48 -2.41
C SER A 42 0.87 2.00 -1.24
N GLU A 43 0.74 2.67 -0.09
CA GLU A 43 1.16 2.19 1.22
C GLU A 43 0.18 1.14 1.79
N ASP A 44 -1.05 1.06 1.23
CA ASP A 44 -2.10 0.14 1.67
C ASP A 44 -2.18 -1.09 0.76
N PRO A 45 -2.03 -2.32 1.31
CA PRO A 45 -2.04 -3.54 0.53
C PRO A 45 -3.39 -3.88 -0.12
N TYR A 46 -4.52 -3.50 0.51
CA TYR A 46 -5.85 -3.72 -0.04
C TYR A 46 -6.07 -2.85 -1.29
N LEU A 47 -5.74 -1.55 -1.18
CA LEU A 47 -5.85 -0.62 -2.31
C LEU A 47 -4.94 -1.05 -3.46
N ALA A 48 -3.67 -1.36 -3.19
CA ALA A 48 -2.71 -1.80 -4.20
C ALA A 48 -3.20 -3.07 -4.93
N GLY A 49 -3.67 -4.07 -4.19
CA GLY A 49 -4.17 -5.32 -4.75
C GLY A 49 -5.40 -5.13 -5.64
N LYS A 50 -6.39 -4.34 -5.19
CA LYS A 50 -7.63 -4.10 -5.95
C LYS A 50 -7.40 -3.30 -7.23
N LEU A 51 -6.58 -2.26 -7.18
CA LEU A 51 -6.25 -1.45 -8.35
C LEU A 51 -5.48 -2.27 -9.38
N ALA A 52 -4.45 -2.99 -8.95
CA ALA A 52 -3.64 -3.81 -9.83
C ALA A 52 -4.43 -4.99 -10.44
N ALA A 53 -5.30 -5.66 -9.67
CA ALA A 53 -6.17 -6.71 -10.19
C ALA A 53 -7.07 -6.20 -11.32
N ALA A 54 -7.59 -4.98 -11.21
CA ALA A 54 -8.38 -4.36 -12.28
C ALA A 54 -7.53 -4.09 -13.54
N GLN A 55 -6.30 -3.60 -13.39
CA GLN A 55 -5.37 -3.42 -14.52
C GLN A 55 -5.03 -4.74 -15.20
N VAL A 56 -4.72 -5.79 -14.43
CA VAL A 56 -4.44 -7.14 -14.95
C VAL A 56 -5.61 -7.67 -15.78
N ARG A 57 -6.84 -7.58 -15.27
CA ARG A 57 -8.03 -8.00 -16.04
C ARG A 57 -8.17 -7.22 -17.36
N GLY A 58 -7.89 -5.91 -17.33
CA GLY A 58 -7.93 -5.08 -18.54
C GLY A 58 -6.92 -5.53 -19.60
N VAL A 59 -5.65 -5.71 -19.22
CA VAL A 59 -4.60 -6.17 -20.15
C VAL A 59 -4.93 -7.55 -20.69
N GLN A 60 -5.28 -8.49 -19.82
CA GLN A 60 -5.56 -9.88 -20.19
C GLN A 60 -6.84 -10.05 -21.03
N SER A 61 -7.72 -9.04 -21.09
CA SER A 61 -8.89 -9.05 -21.98
C SER A 61 -8.54 -8.99 -23.47
N TRP A 62 -7.29 -8.68 -23.81
CA TRP A 62 -6.71 -8.71 -25.15
C TRP A 62 -5.84 -9.96 -25.42
N ASP A 63 -5.96 -11.00 -24.57
CA ASP A 63 -5.11 -12.20 -24.64
C ASP A 63 -3.62 -11.87 -24.58
N VAL A 64 -3.26 -10.87 -23.79
CA VAL A 64 -1.89 -10.48 -23.42
C VAL A 64 -1.67 -10.83 -21.98
N GLY A 65 -0.59 -11.54 -21.68
CA GLY A 65 -0.22 -11.86 -20.31
C GLY A 65 0.25 -10.64 -19.53
N THR A 66 0.19 -10.73 -18.21
CA THR A 66 0.82 -9.77 -17.30
C THR A 66 1.86 -10.49 -16.46
N SER A 67 2.96 -9.81 -16.12
CA SER A 67 3.93 -10.27 -15.13
C SER A 67 3.90 -9.33 -13.94
N VAL A 68 3.10 -9.69 -12.94
CA VAL A 68 2.96 -8.88 -11.73
C VAL A 68 4.25 -8.91 -10.93
N LYS A 69 4.74 -7.74 -10.48
CA LYS A 69 6.08 -7.57 -9.94
C LYS A 69 6.12 -6.64 -8.73
N HIS A 70 7.13 -6.70 -7.88
CA HIS A 70 8.22 -7.66 -7.81
C HIS A 70 7.96 -8.56 -6.60
N TYR A 71 7.82 -9.84 -6.78
CA TYR A 71 7.43 -10.81 -5.74
C TYR A 71 8.65 -11.30 -4.94
N ALA A 72 8.94 -10.77 -3.72
CA ALA A 72 8.22 -9.76 -2.98
C ALA A 72 9.16 -8.85 -2.17
N ALA A 73 8.60 -7.82 -1.53
CA ALA A 73 9.30 -6.92 -0.62
C ALA A 73 10.53 -6.22 -1.23
N ASN A 74 10.46 -5.82 -2.51
CA ASN A 74 11.46 -4.96 -3.16
C ASN A 74 11.12 -3.48 -2.87
N ASN A 75 11.53 -2.99 -1.69
CA ASN A 75 11.13 -1.68 -1.17
C ASN A 75 12.28 -0.68 -1.03
N GLN A 76 13.43 -0.96 -1.68
CA GLN A 76 14.61 -0.11 -1.76
C GLN A 76 15.46 -0.47 -2.97
N GLU A 77 16.24 0.50 -3.46
CA GLU A 77 17.22 0.29 -4.53
C GLU A 77 18.61 -0.02 -3.99
N TYR A 78 18.96 0.53 -2.83
CA TYR A 78 20.26 0.31 -2.23
C TYR A 78 20.52 -1.18 -1.99
N ARG A 79 21.53 -1.70 -2.68
CA ARG A 79 21.92 -3.12 -2.62
C ARG A 79 20.77 -4.11 -2.83
N ARG A 80 19.78 -3.77 -3.62
CA ARG A 80 18.58 -4.58 -3.87
C ARG A 80 18.89 -6.01 -4.30
N MET A 81 20.03 -6.26 -5.01
CA MET A 81 20.42 -7.59 -5.48
C MET A 81 21.09 -8.48 -4.43
N THR A 82 21.38 -7.98 -3.24
CA THR A 82 22.15 -8.74 -2.21
C THR A 82 21.60 -8.58 -0.80
N CYS A 83 20.80 -7.55 -0.53
CA CYS A 83 20.24 -7.26 0.77
C CYS A 83 19.11 -8.22 1.13
N SER A 84 18.95 -8.55 2.41
CA SER A 84 17.82 -9.31 2.94
C SER A 84 16.79 -8.37 3.55
N SER A 85 15.53 -8.52 3.13
CA SER A 85 14.36 -7.90 3.75
C SER A 85 13.84 -8.84 4.83
N ASP A 86 14.06 -8.47 6.10
CA ASP A 86 13.81 -9.34 7.24
C ASP A 86 12.57 -8.90 8.01
N MET A 87 11.60 -9.81 8.18
CA MET A 87 10.31 -9.55 8.80
C MET A 87 9.65 -10.83 9.31
N SER A 88 8.67 -10.68 10.23
CA SER A 88 7.83 -11.80 10.66
C SER A 88 6.93 -12.31 9.53
N GLU A 89 6.49 -13.56 9.63
CA GLU A 89 5.54 -14.14 8.68
C GLU A 89 4.23 -13.32 8.64
N ARG A 90 3.76 -12.85 9.79
CA ARG A 90 2.59 -11.98 9.88
C ARG A 90 2.75 -10.73 9.03
N THR A 91 3.89 -10.03 9.16
CA THR A 91 4.18 -8.80 8.40
C THR A 91 4.25 -9.11 6.90
N LEU A 92 4.93 -10.18 6.53
CA LEU A 92 5.06 -10.64 5.16
C LEU A 92 3.67 -10.88 4.53
N ARG A 93 2.78 -11.60 5.24
CA ARG A 93 1.44 -11.96 4.77
C ARG A 93 0.45 -10.81 4.73
N GLU A 94 0.43 -9.97 5.78
CA GLU A 94 -0.56 -8.90 5.89
C GLU A 94 -0.24 -7.68 5.02
N ILE A 95 1.04 -7.41 4.76
CA ILE A 95 1.48 -6.19 4.07
C ILE A 95 2.09 -6.49 2.70
N TYR A 96 3.17 -7.27 2.64
CA TYR A 96 4.00 -7.36 1.43
C TYR A 96 3.54 -8.41 0.42
N LEU A 97 2.85 -9.45 0.86
CA LEU A 97 2.25 -10.46 -0.01
C LEU A 97 0.76 -10.22 -0.32
N ALA A 98 0.04 -9.49 0.52
CA ALA A 98 -1.40 -9.30 0.38
C ALA A 98 -1.84 -8.70 -0.98
N PRO A 99 -1.13 -7.75 -1.61
CA PRO A 99 -1.48 -7.31 -2.96
C PRO A 99 -1.39 -8.44 -4.00
N PHE A 100 -0.34 -9.26 -3.92
CA PHE A 100 -0.15 -10.41 -4.82
C PHE A 100 -1.23 -11.48 -4.62
N GLU A 101 -1.58 -11.81 -3.35
CA GLU A 101 -2.68 -12.71 -3.02
C GLU A 101 -3.98 -12.27 -3.71
N THR A 102 -4.32 -10.99 -3.55
CA THR A 102 -5.52 -10.40 -4.16
C THR A 102 -5.50 -10.55 -5.69
N ILE A 103 -4.38 -10.22 -6.33
CA ILE A 103 -4.26 -10.26 -7.79
C ILE A 103 -4.33 -11.70 -8.30
N VAL A 104 -3.63 -12.64 -7.66
CA VAL A 104 -3.64 -14.06 -8.05
C VAL A 104 -5.05 -14.63 -7.96
N LYS A 105 -5.77 -14.37 -6.87
CA LYS A 105 -7.11 -14.91 -6.64
C LYS A 105 -8.20 -14.24 -7.48
N GLU A 106 -8.09 -12.93 -7.74
CA GLU A 106 -9.15 -12.18 -8.40
C GLU A 106 -8.93 -11.94 -9.90
N ALA A 107 -7.67 -11.89 -10.36
CA ALA A 107 -7.34 -11.57 -11.76
C ALA A 107 -6.55 -12.66 -12.48
N ARG A 108 -6.00 -13.66 -11.77
CA ARG A 108 -5.28 -14.81 -12.35
C ARG A 108 -4.23 -14.38 -13.37
N PRO A 109 -3.19 -13.65 -12.96
CA PRO A 109 -2.14 -13.21 -13.87
C PRO A 109 -1.46 -14.40 -14.54
N TRP A 110 -1.05 -14.25 -15.80
CA TRP A 110 -0.40 -15.34 -16.53
C TRP A 110 0.99 -15.64 -15.98
N THR A 111 1.68 -14.61 -15.51
CA THR A 111 3.04 -14.75 -14.94
C THR A 111 3.23 -13.82 -13.75
N LEU A 112 4.25 -14.11 -12.94
CA LEU A 112 4.80 -13.20 -11.95
C LEU A 112 6.30 -13.02 -12.17
N MET A 113 6.85 -11.91 -11.67
CA MET A 113 8.29 -11.66 -11.64
C MET A 113 8.76 -11.64 -10.19
N CYS A 114 9.71 -12.55 -9.83
CA CYS A 114 10.31 -12.51 -8.50
C CYS A 114 11.23 -11.30 -8.35
N SER A 115 11.40 -10.82 -7.11
CA SER A 115 12.26 -9.69 -6.79
C SER A 115 13.75 -10.06 -6.73
N TYR A 116 14.61 -9.05 -6.65
CA TYR A 116 16.07 -9.21 -6.52
C TYR A 116 16.52 -9.66 -5.15
N ASN A 117 15.86 -9.14 -4.10
CA ASN A 117 16.31 -9.22 -2.71
C ASN A 117 16.13 -10.62 -2.11
N LYS A 118 16.76 -10.82 -0.98
CA LYS A 118 16.43 -11.94 -0.10
C LYS A 118 15.21 -11.61 0.74
N LEU A 119 14.49 -12.64 1.13
CA LEU A 119 13.43 -12.62 2.13
C LEU A 119 13.88 -13.52 3.29
N ASN A 120 14.08 -12.93 4.47
CA ASN A 120 14.54 -13.66 5.66
C ASN A 120 15.78 -14.54 5.37
N GLY A 121 16.75 -13.98 4.63
CA GLY A 121 18.02 -14.62 4.29
C GLY A 121 18.04 -15.47 3.01
N VAL A 122 16.89 -15.78 2.40
CA VAL A 122 16.78 -16.60 1.18
C VAL A 122 16.42 -15.71 -0.01
N PHE A 123 17.17 -15.82 -1.13
CA PHE A 123 16.85 -15.05 -2.35
C PHE A 123 15.43 -15.36 -2.83
N ALA A 124 14.68 -14.33 -3.20
CA ALA A 124 13.31 -14.47 -3.70
C ALA A 124 13.23 -15.43 -4.92
N SER A 125 14.29 -15.48 -5.73
CA SER A 125 14.41 -16.36 -6.89
C SER A 125 14.62 -17.85 -6.56
N GLU A 126 14.91 -18.20 -5.31
CA GLU A 126 15.17 -19.58 -4.87
C GLU A 126 14.48 -19.94 -3.54
N ASN A 127 13.40 -19.22 -3.21
CA ASN A 127 12.67 -19.38 -1.95
C ASN A 127 11.44 -20.29 -2.13
N PRO A 128 11.48 -21.57 -1.70
CA PRO A 128 10.38 -22.50 -1.87
C PRO A 128 9.14 -22.08 -1.07
N HIS A 129 9.33 -21.43 0.10
CA HIS A 129 8.22 -20.96 0.92
C HIS A 129 7.34 -19.97 0.15
N THR A 130 7.94 -18.97 -0.51
CA THR A 130 7.15 -17.99 -1.26
C THR A 130 6.73 -18.50 -2.63
N LEU A 131 7.61 -19.16 -3.39
CA LEU A 131 7.36 -19.55 -4.78
C LEU A 131 6.46 -20.79 -4.93
N THR A 132 6.50 -21.73 -3.98
CA THR A 132 5.72 -22.97 -4.04
C THR A 132 4.66 -22.99 -2.96
N GLU A 133 5.02 -22.99 -1.68
CA GLU A 133 4.06 -23.20 -0.57
C GLU A 133 2.96 -22.13 -0.59
N ILE A 134 3.34 -20.85 -0.63
CA ILE A 134 2.37 -19.73 -0.61
C ILE A 134 1.73 -19.53 -1.99
N LEU A 135 2.57 -19.28 -3.00
CA LEU A 135 2.05 -18.85 -4.30
C LEU A 135 1.22 -19.93 -4.99
N ARG A 136 1.66 -21.19 -4.93
CA ARG A 136 1.04 -22.27 -5.67
C ARG A 136 0.09 -23.11 -4.83
N ASP A 137 0.59 -23.60 -3.68
CA ASP A 137 -0.18 -24.56 -2.89
C ASP A 137 -1.32 -23.87 -2.13
N GLU A 138 -1.10 -22.64 -1.59
CA GLU A 138 -2.16 -21.91 -0.90
C GLU A 138 -3.02 -21.05 -1.85
N TRP A 139 -2.41 -20.33 -2.82
CA TRP A 139 -3.16 -19.38 -3.65
C TRP A 139 -3.61 -19.95 -4.98
N GLY A 140 -3.05 -21.10 -5.41
CA GLY A 140 -3.44 -21.80 -6.64
C GLY A 140 -2.93 -21.14 -7.93
N PHE A 141 -1.76 -20.46 -7.88
CA PHE A 141 -1.16 -19.89 -9.07
C PHE A 141 -0.69 -20.99 -10.04
N ASP A 142 -1.16 -20.96 -11.28
CA ASP A 142 -0.93 -21.96 -12.32
C ASP A 142 0.01 -21.50 -13.45
N GLY A 143 0.36 -20.21 -13.48
CA GLY A 143 1.29 -19.64 -14.44
C GLY A 143 2.76 -19.94 -14.14
N TYR A 144 3.69 -19.24 -14.83
CA TYR A 144 5.12 -19.34 -14.52
C TYR A 144 5.64 -18.08 -13.80
N VAL A 145 6.71 -18.27 -13.02
CA VAL A 145 7.47 -17.18 -12.42
C VAL A 145 8.73 -16.94 -13.24
N MET A 146 8.97 -15.68 -13.63
CA MET A 146 10.25 -15.23 -14.19
C MET A 146 11.09 -14.52 -13.14
N SER A 147 12.40 -14.52 -13.31
CA SER A 147 13.28 -13.67 -12.51
C SER A 147 13.21 -12.21 -12.94
N ASP A 148 13.47 -11.28 -12.03
CA ASP A 148 13.93 -9.96 -12.43
C ASP A 148 15.33 -10.06 -13.09
N TRP A 149 15.75 -9.01 -13.82
CA TRP A 149 16.93 -9.03 -14.69
C TRP A 149 18.23 -9.22 -13.89
N GLY A 150 18.76 -10.47 -13.93
CA GLY A 150 19.96 -10.85 -13.18
C GLY A 150 19.72 -11.24 -11.73
N ALA A 151 18.47 -11.44 -11.31
CA ALA A 151 18.13 -11.82 -9.93
C ALA A 151 18.48 -13.25 -9.55
N VAL A 152 18.83 -14.12 -10.50
CA VAL A 152 19.13 -15.54 -10.23
C VAL A 152 20.50 -15.67 -9.57
N ASN A 153 20.51 -16.22 -8.34
CA ASN A 153 21.73 -16.58 -7.62
C ASN A 153 22.13 -18.04 -7.92
N ASP A 154 21.28 -19.01 -7.62
CA ASP A 154 21.45 -20.44 -7.91
C ASP A 154 20.30 -20.94 -8.78
N ARG A 155 20.58 -21.25 -10.05
CA ARG A 155 19.55 -21.63 -11.02
C ARG A 155 18.89 -22.97 -10.73
N VAL A 156 19.65 -23.93 -10.20
CA VAL A 156 19.13 -25.26 -9.87
C VAL A 156 18.20 -25.17 -8.67
N LYS A 157 18.61 -24.45 -7.62
CA LYS A 157 17.74 -24.20 -6.47
C LYS A 157 16.50 -23.38 -6.86
N GLY A 158 16.67 -22.36 -7.71
CA GLY A 158 15.55 -21.56 -8.21
C GLY A 158 14.53 -22.42 -8.94
N LEU A 159 14.96 -23.30 -9.84
CA LEU A 159 14.06 -24.21 -10.54
C LEU A 159 13.35 -25.18 -9.58
N ALA A 160 14.08 -25.73 -8.61
CA ALA A 160 13.50 -26.59 -7.58
C ALA A 160 12.48 -25.86 -6.70
N ALA A 161 12.70 -24.57 -6.44
CA ALA A 161 11.81 -23.72 -5.65
C ALA A 161 10.56 -23.21 -6.41
N GLY A 162 10.53 -23.34 -7.75
CA GLY A 162 9.40 -22.90 -8.56
C GLY A 162 9.64 -21.65 -9.42
N LEU A 163 10.90 -21.30 -9.70
CA LEU A 163 11.30 -20.29 -10.68
C LEU A 163 11.48 -20.95 -12.06
N GLU A 164 10.56 -20.74 -12.98
CA GLU A 164 10.58 -21.36 -14.28
C GLU A 164 11.52 -20.67 -15.28
N LEU A 165 11.49 -19.33 -15.35
CA LEU A 165 12.20 -18.58 -16.40
C LEU A 165 13.24 -17.62 -15.81
N GLU A 166 14.49 -17.78 -16.23
CA GLU A 166 15.57 -16.83 -15.95
C GLU A 166 15.62 -15.71 -16.98
N MET A 167 15.69 -14.47 -16.52
CA MET A 167 15.83 -13.29 -17.36
C MET A 167 17.03 -12.43 -16.92
N PRO A 168 17.83 -11.90 -17.86
CA PRO A 168 17.96 -12.39 -19.22
C PRO A 168 18.66 -13.74 -19.25
N SER A 169 18.73 -14.39 -20.41
CA SER A 169 19.45 -15.64 -20.58
C SER A 169 20.91 -15.54 -20.11
N SER A 170 21.38 -16.59 -19.43
CA SER A 170 22.79 -16.75 -19.03
C SER A 170 23.71 -17.25 -20.17
N ASN A 171 23.25 -17.15 -21.42
CA ASN A 171 23.97 -17.66 -22.61
C ASN A 171 24.33 -19.15 -22.51
N GLY A 172 23.43 -19.95 -21.94
CA GLY A 172 23.59 -21.41 -21.82
C GLY A 172 24.40 -21.90 -20.61
N VAL A 173 25.04 -20.99 -19.86
CA VAL A 173 25.88 -21.40 -18.70
C VAL A 173 25.03 -22.06 -17.62
N ARG A 174 23.91 -21.45 -17.24
CA ARG A 174 23.02 -21.99 -16.20
C ARG A 174 22.13 -23.12 -16.73
N ASP A 175 21.83 -23.13 -18.02
CA ASP A 175 21.13 -24.25 -18.66
C ASP A 175 21.96 -25.53 -18.54
N ALA A 176 23.28 -25.43 -18.76
CA ALA A 176 24.20 -26.57 -18.56
C ALA A 176 24.21 -27.06 -17.09
N GLN A 177 24.04 -26.19 -16.12
CA GLN A 177 23.93 -26.55 -14.70
C GLN A 177 22.66 -27.37 -14.43
N ILE A 178 21.50 -26.95 -14.99
CA ILE A 178 20.24 -27.71 -14.89
C ILE A 178 20.43 -29.12 -15.51
N VAL A 179 20.97 -29.20 -16.74
CA VAL A 179 21.21 -30.46 -17.42
C VAL A 179 22.13 -31.39 -16.60
N ALA A 180 23.19 -30.81 -16.01
CA ALA A 180 24.10 -31.56 -15.15
C ALA A 180 23.42 -32.07 -13.88
N ALA A 181 22.57 -31.23 -13.24
CA ALA A 181 21.82 -31.60 -12.04
C ALA A 181 20.82 -32.73 -12.29
N VAL A 182 20.08 -32.69 -13.40
CA VAL A 182 19.14 -33.75 -13.79
C VAL A 182 19.91 -35.05 -14.09
N ARG A 183 20.94 -34.98 -14.91
CA ARG A 183 21.77 -36.16 -15.23
C ARG A 183 22.48 -36.76 -14.02
N GLY A 184 22.86 -35.91 -13.06
CA GLY A 184 23.51 -36.33 -11.81
C GLY A 184 22.52 -36.79 -10.73
N GLY A 185 21.20 -36.70 -10.96
CA GLY A 185 20.15 -37.11 -10.03
C GLY A 185 19.98 -36.17 -8.82
N THR A 186 20.51 -34.93 -8.87
CA THR A 186 20.34 -33.93 -7.82
C THR A 186 19.12 -33.02 -8.04
N LEU A 187 18.54 -33.07 -9.24
CA LEU A 187 17.26 -32.46 -9.60
C LEU A 187 16.42 -33.49 -10.33
N GLU A 188 15.19 -33.70 -9.90
CA GLU A 188 14.26 -34.62 -10.58
C GLU A 188 13.84 -34.03 -11.93
N GLU A 189 13.89 -34.85 -13.02
CA GLU A 189 13.49 -34.43 -14.36
C GLU A 189 12.03 -33.92 -14.40
N ALA A 190 11.14 -34.50 -13.58
CA ALA A 190 9.75 -34.07 -13.47
C ALA A 190 9.59 -32.62 -13.02
N VAL A 191 10.55 -32.06 -12.27
CA VAL A 191 10.55 -30.63 -11.89
C VAL A 191 10.81 -29.74 -13.11
N LEU A 192 11.77 -30.15 -13.95
CA LEU A 192 12.08 -29.46 -15.21
C LEU A 192 10.89 -29.56 -16.18
N ASP A 193 10.31 -30.75 -16.36
CA ASP A 193 9.16 -30.98 -17.24
C ASP A 193 7.97 -30.07 -16.83
N LYS A 194 7.71 -29.99 -15.53
CA LYS A 194 6.64 -29.13 -15.01
C LYS A 194 6.90 -27.65 -15.29
N ALA A 195 8.15 -27.19 -15.17
CA ALA A 195 8.53 -25.81 -15.49
C ALA A 195 8.37 -25.51 -16.98
N VAL A 196 8.85 -26.41 -17.83
CA VAL A 196 8.70 -26.32 -19.30
C VAL A 196 7.22 -26.29 -19.69
N ALA A 197 6.39 -27.15 -19.12
CA ALA A 197 4.95 -27.19 -19.39
C ALA A 197 4.27 -25.88 -19.04
N ARG A 198 4.62 -25.23 -17.92
CA ARG A 198 4.08 -23.92 -17.53
C ARG A 198 4.44 -22.82 -18.52
N ILE A 199 5.69 -22.78 -18.96
CA ILE A 199 6.14 -21.81 -19.97
C ILE A 199 5.39 -22.05 -21.28
N LEU A 200 5.34 -23.30 -21.77
CA LEU A 200 4.69 -23.66 -23.01
C LEU A 200 3.19 -23.35 -22.98
N ASN A 201 2.51 -23.55 -21.86
CA ASN A 201 1.11 -23.18 -21.72
C ASN A 201 0.87 -21.68 -22.00
N ILE A 202 1.75 -20.80 -21.52
CA ILE A 202 1.63 -19.36 -21.81
C ILE A 202 1.98 -19.04 -23.26
N VAL A 203 3.02 -19.67 -23.80
CA VAL A 203 3.41 -19.52 -25.22
C VAL A 203 2.23 -19.92 -26.14
N PHE A 204 1.64 -21.08 -25.93
CA PHE A 204 0.51 -21.56 -26.74
C PHE A 204 -0.75 -20.70 -26.50
N ARG A 205 -1.03 -20.31 -25.25
CA ARG A 205 -2.16 -19.43 -24.95
C ARG A 205 -2.10 -18.13 -25.74
N TYR A 206 -0.92 -17.53 -25.91
CA TYR A 206 -0.74 -16.35 -26.74
C TYR A 206 -0.82 -16.67 -28.24
N ALA A 207 -0.17 -17.76 -28.69
CA ALA A 207 -0.07 -18.12 -30.08
C ALA A 207 -1.40 -18.64 -30.68
N ASP A 208 -2.24 -19.29 -29.87
CA ASP A 208 -3.53 -19.86 -30.32
C ASP A 208 -4.59 -18.80 -30.62
N VAL A 209 -4.45 -17.62 -30.03
CA VAL A 209 -5.37 -16.48 -30.25
C VAL A 209 -4.68 -15.44 -31.13
N GLN A 210 -5.12 -15.35 -32.38
CA GLN A 210 -4.59 -14.41 -33.37
C GLN A 210 -5.45 -13.14 -33.40
N HIS A 211 -4.79 -11.98 -33.41
CA HIS A 211 -5.42 -10.67 -33.60
C HIS A 211 -4.72 -9.93 -34.75
N PRO A 212 -4.81 -10.42 -35.99
CA PRO A 212 -4.05 -9.87 -37.12
C PRO A 212 -4.48 -8.44 -37.52
N GLU A 213 -5.67 -8.02 -37.06
CA GLU A 213 -6.20 -6.67 -37.24
C GLU A 213 -5.90 -5.73 -36.08
N ALA A 214 -5.18 -6.19 -35.04
CA ALA A 214 -4.90 -5.39 -33.87
C ALA A 214 -4.19 -4.08 -34.26
N LYS A 215 -4.79 -2.97 -33.91
CA LYS A 215 -4.31 -1.60 -34.12
C LYS A 215 -4.81 -0.76 -32.98
N PHE A 216 -4.09 0.27 -32.65
CA PHE A 216 -4.55 1.24 -31.68
C PHE A 216 -4.52 2.67 -32.26
N ASP A 217 -5.42 3.51 -31.77
CA ASP A 217 -5.44 4.92 -32.07
C ASP A 217 -4.63 5.67 -31.02
N SER A 218 -3.39 6.05 -31.37
CA SER A 218 -2.48 6.74 -30.44
C SER A 218 -3.04 8.08 -29.96
N ALA A 219 -3.84 8.78 -30.77
CA ALA A 219 -4.48 10.03 -30.36
C ALA A 219 -5.61 9.77 -29.35
N ALA A 220 -6.40 8.73 -29.53
CA ALA A 220 -7.42 8.31 -28.57
C ALA A 220 -6.77 7.84 -27.26
N HIS A 221 -5.66 7.10 -27.31
CA HIS A 221 -4.92 6.68 -26.11
C HIS A 221 -4.24 7.85 -25.40
N HIS A 222 -3.73 8.85 -26.14
CA HIS A 222 -3.24 10.10 -25.54
C HIS A 222 -4.36 10.86 -24.80
N ALA A 223 -5.53 10.98 -25.42
CA ALA A 223 -6.70 11.58 -24.78
C ALA A 223 -7.14 10.77 -23.53
N LEU A 224 -7.12 9.44 -23.62
CA LEU A 224 -7.41 8.57 -22.47
C LEU A 224 -6.42 8.77 -21.33
N ALA A 225 -5.12 8.94 -21.60
CA ALA A 225 -4.13 9.23 -20.56
C ALA A 225 -4.49 10.53 -19.81
N ALA A 226 -4.87 11.59 -20.52
CA ALA A 226 -5.33 12.83 -19.90
C ALA A 226 -6.63 12.65 -19.09
N GLU A 227 -7.59 11.83 -19.59
CA GLU A 227 -8.82 11.50 -18.86
C GLU A 227 -8.53 10.75 -17.55
N LEU A 228 -7.61 9.79 -17.58
CA LEU A 228 -7.23 9.03 -16.39
C LEU A 228 -6.55 9.93 -15.37
N GLU A 229 -5.66 10.82 -15.81
CA GLU A 229 -4.95 11.73 -14.91
C GLU A 229 -5.90 12.73 -14.22
N LYS A 230 -6.90 13.25 -14.91
CA LYS A 230 -7.95 14.09 -14.29
C LYS A 230 -8.66 13.39 -13.12
N GLU A 231 -8.77 12.07 -13.18
CA GLU A 231 -9.39 11.24 -12.15
C GLU A 231 -8.42 10.84 -11.02
N CYS A 232 -7.10 10.90 -11.28
CA CYS A 232 -6.04 10.49 -10.35
C CYS A 232 -5.46 11.68 -9.57
N ALA A 233 -5.35 12.85 -10.20
CA ALA A 233 -4.81 14.05 -9.57
C ALA A 233 -5.54 14.41 -8.27
N VAL A 234 -4.77 14.80 -7.25
CA VAL A 234 -5.27 15.03 -5.90
C VAL A 234 -5.17 16.52 -5.53
N LEU A 235 -6.30 17.16 -5.31
CA LEU A 235 -6.33 18.52 -4.74
C LEU A 235 -6.06 18.42 -3.23
N LEU A 236 -4.80 18.71 -2.83
CA LEU A 236 -4.35 18.58 -1.45
C LEU A 236 -4.83 19.75 -0.56
N GLN A 237 -4.86 20.94 -1.14
CA GLN A 237 -5.25 22.18 -0.44
C GLN A 237 -5.90 23.15 -1.42
N ASN A 238 -6.95 23.83 -0.98
CA ASN A 238 -7.54 24.94 -1.73
C ASN A 238 -8.20 25.97 -0.78
N LYS A 239 -7.59 27.13 -0.65
CA LYS A 239 -8.11 28.26 0.13
C LYS A 239 -8.93 29.22 -0.76
N GLY A 240 -9.57 28.69 -1.83
CA GLY A 240 -10.41 29.45 -2.74
C GLY A 240 -9.69 30.00 -3.98
N ALA A 241 -8.44 29.58 -4.28
CA ALA A 241 -7.74 29.98 -5.49
C ALA A 241 -8.19 29.18 -6.73
N LEU A 242 -8.58 27.95 -6.56
CA LEU A 242 -9.03 27.07 -7.66
C LEU A 242 -10.54 26.84 -7.59
N PRO A 243 -11.21 26.68 -8.76
CA PRO A 243 -10.67 26.82 -10.11
C PRO A 243 -10.45 28.27 -10.52
N LEU A 244 -9.46 28.49 -11.41
CA LEU A 244 -9.15 29.81 -11.96
C LEU A 244 -10.16 30.22 -13.04
N ALA A 245 -10.34 31.54 -13.20
CA ALA A 245 -11.08 32.06 -14.35
C ALA A 245 -10.21 32.03 -15.61
N ARG A 246 -10.73 31.53 -16.73
CA ARG A 246 -9.99 31.49 -18.02
C ARG A 246 -9.58 32.87 -18.54
N ALA A 247 -10.29 33.93 -18.16
CA ALA A 247 -9.98 35.32 -18.55
C ALA A 247 -8.89 35.96 -17.66
N ALA A 248 -8.43 35.32 -16.63
CA ALA A 248 -7.39 35.84 -15.74
C ALA A 248 -6.01 35.76 -16.41
N LYS A 249 -5.15 36.75 -16.12
CA LYS A 249 -3.74 36.71 -16.51
C LYS A 249 -2.96 35.88 -15.52
N ILE A 250 -2.34 34.80 -15.98
CA ILE A 250 -1.69 33.81 -15.12
C ILE A 250 -0.19 33.77 -15.37
N ALA A 251 0.62 33.75 -14.32
CA ALA A 251 2.04 33.43 -14.44
C ALA A 251 2.25 31.90 -14.27
N TYR A 252 2.80 31.23 -15.28
CA TYR A 252 3.29 29.85 -15.20
C TYR A 252 4.78 29.89 -14.91
N ILE A 253 5.18 29.25 -13.81
CA ILE A 253 6.54 29.28 -13.26
C ILE A 253 7.05 27.87 -13.08
N GLY A 254 8.34 27.65 -13.37
CA GLY A 254 9.01 26.37 -13.22
C GLY A 254 9.20 25.61 -14.53
N GLY A 255 10.34 24.91 -14.65
CA GLY A 255 10.69 24.15 -15.85
C GLY A 255 9.69 23.05 -16.20
N PHE A 256 8.98 22.50 -15.21
CA PHE A 256 7.97 21.47 -15.44
C PHE A 256 6.71 22.00 -16.16
N ALA A 257 6.47 23.30 -16.21
CA ALA A 257 5.39 23.87 -17.03
C ALA A 257 5.60 23.62 -18.54
N GLU A 258 6.85 23.60 -18.99
CA GLU A 258 7.27 23.36 -20.38
C GLU A 258 7.68 21.91 -20.62
N LYS A 259 8.41 21.32 -19.67
CA LYS A 259 8.95 19.96 -19.72
C LYS A 259 8.44 19.17 -18.52
N PRO A 260 7.17 18.69 -18.55
CA PRO A 260 6.61 18.00 -17.40
C PRO A 260 7.35 16.70 -17.12
N ARG A 261 7.51 16.35 -15.85
CA ARG A 261 7.85 14.99 -15.44
C ARG A 261 6.57 14.17 -15.46
N TYR A 262 6.41 13.32 -16.45
CA TYR A 262 5.18 12.57 -16.69
C TYR A 262 5.35 11.06 -16.49
N GLN A 263 6.58 10.57 -16.32
CA GLN A 263 6.93 9.17 -16.08
C GLN A 263 8.19 9.06 -15.21
N GLY A 264 8.45 7.86 -14.66
CA GLY A 264 9.67 7.57 -13.92
C GLY A 264 10.85 7.19 -14.79
N GLY A 265 12.05 7.18 -14.20
CA GLY A 265 13.30 6.75 -14.83
C GLY A 265 13.57 5.26 -14.62
N GLY A 266 14.39 4.67 -15.49
CA GLY A 266 14.81 3.28 -15.43
C GLY A 266 14.08 2.37 -16.42
N SER A 267 13.88 1.09 -16.05
CA SER A 267 13.30 0.06 -16.93
C SER A 267 11.84 0.31 -17.34
N SER A 268 11.12 1.14 -16.59
CA SER A 268 9.75 1.55 -16.89
C SER A 268 9.64 2.70 -17.89
N HIS A 269 10.76 3.31 -18.30
CA HIS A 269 10.78 4.45 -19.22
C HIS A 269 10.27 4.06 -20.60
N ILE A 270 9.32 4.85 -21.11
CA ILE A 270 8.70 4.70 -22.44
C ILE A 270 9.04 5.92 -23.31
N ASN A 271 9.38 5.68 -24.56
CA ASN A 271 9.49 6.73 -25.56
C ASN A 271 8.08 7.12 -26.04
N ALA A 272 7.47 8.07 -25.33
CA ALA A 272 6.11 8.51 -25.64
C ALA A 272 6.01 9.10 -27.04
N SER A 273 4.95 8.76 -27.78
CA SER A 273 4.68 9.28 -29.12
C SER A 273 4.36 10.77 -29.13
N ALA A 274 3.79 11.28 -28.03
CA ALA A 274 3.48 12.68 -27.81
C ALA A 274 3.46 12.98 -26.31
N VAL A 275 3.81 14.18 -25.91
CA VAL A 275 3.66 14.69 -24.55
C VAL A 275 3.04 16.06 -24.61
N THR A 276 1.94 16.27 -23.88
CA THR A 276 1.30 17.58 -23.75
C THR A 276 1.79 18.26 -22.48
N SER A 277 2.49 19.40 -22.59
CA SER A 277 2.87 20.23 -21.46
C SER A 277 1.74 21.16 -21.00
N ALA A 278 1.87 21.73 -19.80
CA ALA A 278 0.91 22.72 -19.32
C ALA A 278 0.89 23.98 -20.23
N LEU A 279 2.06 24.39 -20.74
CA LEU A 279 2.14 25.51 -21.69
C LEU A 279 1.47 25.19 -23.04
N ASP A 280 1.61 23.96 -23.55
CA ASP A 280 0.92 23.56 -24.78
C ASP A 280 -0.58 23.57 -24.60
N ALA A 281 -1.07 23.03 -23.50
CA ALA A 281 -2.50 23.03 -23.16
C ALA A 281 -3.05 24.47 -23.03
N ALA A 282 -2.35 25.35 -22.35
CA ALA A 282 -2.73 26.75 -22.23
C ALA A 282 -2.81 27.46 -23.59
N ARG A 283 -1.84 27.22 -24.49
CA ARG A 283 -1.84 27.78 -25.85
C ARG A 283 -3.04 27.29 -26.67
N VAL A 284 -3.32 25.98 -26.62
CA VAL A 284 -4.46 25.38 -27.33
C VAL A 284 -5.79 25.97 -26.83
N ASN A 285 -5.92 26.19 -25.54
CA ASN A 285 -7.15 26.69 -24.92
C ASN A 285 -7.24 28.24 -24.90
N GLY A 286 -6.24 28.94 -25.46
CA GLY A 286 -6.24 30.40 -25.57
C GLY A 286 -6.17 31.12 -24.23
N THR A 287 -5.56 30.51 -23.22
CA THR A 287 -5.35 31.11 -21.91
C THR A 287 -4.23 32.13 -21.95
N ASP A 288 -4.41 33.30 -21.34
CA ASP A 288 -3.38 34.36 -21.24
C ASP A 288 -2.34 34.00 -20.16
N VAL A 289 -1.26 33.35 -20.61
CA VAL A 289 -0.20 32.87 -19.73
C VAL A 289 1.12 33.58 -20.00
N VAL A 290 1.73 34.09 -18.94
CA VAL A 290 3.13 34.56 -18.94
C VAL A 290 4.01 33.46 -18.34
N TYR A 291 4.93 32.93 -19.14
CA TYR A 291 5.88 31.92 -18.68
C TYR A 291 7.18 32.52 -18.16
N ALA A 292 7.65 32.01 -17.02
CA ALA A 292 8.97 32.26 -16.46
C ALA A 292 9.56 30.95 -15.94
N GLU A 293 10.69 30.49 -16.47
CA GLU A 293 11.30 29.21 -16.09
C GLU A 293 11.60 29.15 -14.58
N GLY A 294 12.12 30.20 -14.00
CA GLY A 294 12.50 30.25 -12.58
C GLY A 294 13.60 29.26 -12.22
N PHE A 295 13.30 27.98 -12.32
CA PHE A 295 14.23 26.86 -12.10
C PHE A 295 14.11 25.81 -13.22
N PRO A 296 15.18 25.04 -13.51
CA PRO A 296 15.15 23.98 -14.52
C PRO A 296 14.36 22.76 -14.05
N ALA A 297 13.88 21.94 -15.01
CA ALA A 297 13.12 20.72 -14.72
C ALA A 297 14.01 19.51 -14.33
N ASP A 298 15.30 19.54 -14.63
CA ASP A 298 16.19 18.37 -14.61
C ASP A 298 17.23 18.38 -13.47
N ARG A 299 17.36 19.48 -12.72
CA ARG A 299 18.38 19.61 -11.68
C ARG A 299 18.06 20.68 -10.64
N ASP A 300 18.78 20.65 -9.52
CA ASP A 300 18.74 21.68 -8.48
C ASP A 300 19.76 22.78 -8.81
N GLU A 301 19.30 23.87 -9.43
CA GLU A 301 20.13 25.01 -9.81
C GLU A 301 19.38 26.30 -9.52
N THR A 302 20.02 27.18 -8.74
CA THR A 302 19.50 28.52 -8.47
C THR A 302 20.14 29.54 -9.43
N ASP A 303 19.29 30.22 -10.20
CA ASP A 303 19.64 31.39 -11.01
C ASP A 303 18.86 32.62 -10.51
N GLU A 304 19.54 33.54 -9.87
CA GLU A 304 18.91 34.73 -9.28
C GLU A 304 18.24 35.64 -10.31
N ALA A 305 18.73 35.67 -11.57
CA ALA A 305 18.08 36.44 -12.63
C ALA A 305 16.75 35.79 -13.06
N LYS A 306 16.72 34.45 -13.20
CA LYS A 306 15.50 33.72 -13.46
C LYS A 306 14.52 33.81 -12.30
N PHE A 307 15.00 33.78 -11.05
CA PHE A 307 14.18 33.98 -9.86
C PHE A 307 13.52 35.38 -9.87
N ALA A 308 14.31 36.43 -10.14
CA ALA A 308 13.77 37.80 -10.22
C ALA A 308 12.70 37.91 -11.31
N ALA A 309 12.94 37.36 -12.49
CA ALA A 309 11.97 37.36 -13.59
C ALA A 309 10.67 36.61 -13.22
N ALA A 310 10.76 35.45 -12.53
CA ALA A 310 9.61 34.70 -12.08
C ALA A 310 8.79 35.48 -11.01
N VAL A 311 9.44 36.11 -10.06
CA VAL A 311 8.81 36.95 -9.04
C VAL A 311 8.09 38.16 -9.68
N GLU A 312 8.67 38.81 -10.66
CA GLU A 312 8.03 39.92 -11.37
C GLU A 312 6.84 39.45 -12.24
N ALA A 313 6.99 38.29 -12.92
CA ALA A 313 5.85 37.69 -13.64
C ALA A 313 4.67 37.38 -12.69
N ALA A 314 4.97 36.82 -11.53
CA ALA A 314 3.95 36.54 -10.50
C ALA A 314 3.28 37.81 -9.98
N ARG A 315 4.07 38.87 -9.73
CA ARG A 315 3.55 40.18 -9.25
C ARG A 315 2.60 40.84 -10.25
N ALA A 316 2.88 40.66 -11.55
CA ALA A 316 2.11 41.28 -12.63
C ALA A 316 0.89 40.45 -13.08
N ALA A 317 0.66 39.28 -12.50
CA ALA A 317 -0.43 38.38 -12.83
C ALA A 317 -1.53 38.40 -11.76
N ASP A 318 -2.72 37.91 -12.11
CA ASP A 318 -3.84 37.73 -11.18
C ASP A 318 -3.63 36.52 -10.26
N ALA A 319 -2.89 35.51 -10.76
CA ALA A 319 -2.44 34.35 -9.99
C ALA A 319 -1.12 33.79 -10.54
N ALA A 320 -0.37 33.07 -9.72
CA ALA A 320 0.83 32.36 -10.12
C ALA A 320 0.67 30.86 -9.89
N ILE A 321 1.01 30.06 -10.90
CA ILE A 321 1.04 28.60 -10.83
C ILE A 321 2.49 28.15 -10.93
N ILE A 322 2.99 27.49 -9.91
CA ILE A 322 4.36 26.97 -9.86
C ILE A 322 4.30 25.45 -10.10
N PHE A 323 4.90 25.00 -11.21
CA PHE A 323 5.03 23.58 -11.54
C PHE A 323 6.34 23.06 -10.96
N ALA A 324 6.26 22.38 -9.84
CA ALA A 324 7.37 21.87 -9.06
C ALA A 324 7.34 20.33 -9.00
N GLY A 325 8.37 19.70 -8.47
CA GLY A 325 8.42 18.23 -8.32
C GLY A 325 9.84 17.70 -8.29
N LEU A 326 9.99 16.39 -8.44
CA LEU A 326 11.28 15.72 -8.38
C LEU A 326 11.83 15.47 -9.79
N PRO A 327 13.04 15.94 -10.12
CA PRO A 327 13.76 15.50 -11.31
C PRO A 327 14.12 14.01 -11.26
N ASP A 328 14.39 13.38 -12.41
CA ASP A 328 14.86 11.99 -12.47
C ASP A 328 16.14 11.77 -11.65
N SER A 329 16.98 12.79 -11.51
CA SER A 329 18.18 12.73 -10.66
C SER A 329 17.90 12.60 -9.16
N PHE A 330 16.66 12.86 -8.73
CA PHE A 330 16.22 12.71 -7.33
C PHE A 330 15.48 11.39 -7.08
N GLU A 331 14.79 10.85 -8.07
CA GLU A 331 13.92 9.69 -7.94
C GLU A 331 13.92 8.87 -9.23
N SER A 332 14.48 7.66 -9.19
CA SER A 332 14.56 6.74 -10.33
C SER A 332 14.80 5.32 -9.88
N GLU A 333 14.56 4.34 -10.73
CA GLU A 333 15.14 3.01 -10.57
C GLU A 333 16.67 3.10 -10.55
N GLY A 334 17.30 2.29 -9.68
CA GLY A 334 18.75 2.19 -9.53
C GLY A 334 19.32 2.93 -8.33
N TYR A 335 18.60 3.86 -7.72
CA TYR A 335 19.00 4.54 -6.48
C TYR A 335 17.80 5.04 -5.67
N ASP A 336 18.01 5.14 -4.37
CA ASP A 336 17.05 5.70 -3.43
C ASP A 336 17.29 7.21 -3.25
N ARG A 337 16.25 7.94 -2.90
CA ARG A 337 16.34 9.35 -2.50
C ARG A 337 17.16 9.47 -1.21
N SER A 338 17.90 10.58 -1.07
CA SER A 338 18.67 10.88 0.16
C SER A 338 17.88 11.67 1.20
N HIS A 339 16.76 12.29 0.81
CA HIS A 339 15.89 13.10 1.66
C HIS A 339 14.50 13.23 1.02
N MET A 340 13.52 13.67 1.79
CA MET A 340 12.14 13.84 1.32
C MET A 340 11.85 15.25 0.79
N ARG A 341 12.84 16.17 0.78
CA ARG A 341 12.69 17.56 0.31
C ARG A 341 12.61 17.64 -1.20
N LEU A 342 11.96 18.69 -1.70
CA LEU A 342 12.13 19.15 -3.08
C LEU A 342 13.57 19.65 -3.32
N PRO A 343 14.01 19.85 -4.59
CA PRO A 343 15.18 20.65 -4.91
C PRO A 343 15.13 22.01 -4.20
N GLU A 344 16.25 22.46 -3.62
CA GLU A 344 16.28 23.68 -2.81
C GLU A 344 15.87 24.92 -3.62
N CYS A 345 16.22 24.97 -4.90
CA CYS A 345 15.83 26.07 -5.80
C CYS A 345 14.30 26.20 -5.89
N GLN A 346 13.56 25.10 -5.87
CA GLN A 346 12.10 25.10 -5.93
C GLN A 346 11.47 25.64 -4.63
N ASP A 347 11.88 25.11 -3.47
CA ASP A 347 11.37 25.58 -2.17
C ASP A 347 11.62 27.09 -1.96
N ARG A 348 12.82 27.56 -2.35
CA ARG A 348 13.19 28.98 -2.27
C ARG A 348 12.34 29.84 -3.19
N LEU A 349 12.10 29.42 -4.43
CA LEU A 349 11.30 30.20 -5.38
C LEU A 349 9.83 30.23 -4.98
N ILE A 350 9.26 29.10 -4.53
CA ILE A 350 7.88 29.03 -4.02
C ILE A 350 7.69 30.05 -2.90
N ALA A 351 8.60 30.08 -1.93
CA ALA A 351 8.53 31.05 -0.82
C ALA A 351 8.60 32.51 -1.31
N ARG A 352 9.46 32.83 -2.27
CA ARG A 352 9.58 34.20 -2.83
C ARG A 352 8.35 34.63 -3.62
N VAL A 353 7.78 33.71 -4.40
CA VAL A 353 6.55 33.98 -5.18
C VAL A 353 5.35 34.17 -4.23
N ALA A 354 5.17 33.27 -3.26
CA ALA A 354 4.09 33.37 -2.28
C ALA A 354 4.13 34.68 -1.47
N ALA A 355 5.32 35.25 -1.25
CA ALA A 355 5.48 36.53 -0.56
C ALA A 355 4.96 37.74 -1.36
N VAL A 356 4.82 37.62 -2.68
CA VAL A 356 4.40 38.74 -3.55
C VAL A 356 3.06 38.49 -4.27
N GLN A 357 2.63 37.24 -4.37
CA GLN A 357 1.38 36.85 -5.03
C GLN A 357 0.51 36.02 -4.08
N PRO A 358 -0.56 36.58 -3.54
CA PRO A 358 -1.45 35.86 -2.60
C PRO A 358 -2.17 34.66 -3.25
N ASN A 359 -2.45 34.74 -4.56
CA ASN A 359 -3.09 33.65 -5.30
C ASN A 359 -2.03 32.70 -5.90
N THR A 360 -1.15 32.16 -5.07
CA THR A 360 -0.15 31.19 -5.50
C THR A 360 -0.71 29.77 -5.40
N VAL A 361 -0.59 29.03 -6.49
CA VAL A 361 -0.91 27.60 -6.63
C VAL A 361 0.37 26.84 -6.90
N VAL A 362 0.57 25.69 -6.26
CA VAL A 362 1.67 24.77 -6.55
C VAL A 362 1.10 23.49 -7.15
N VAL A 363 1.62 23.09 -8.30
CA VAL A 363 1.34 21.81 -8.98
C VAL A 363 2.57 20.93 -8.80
N LEU A 364 2.39 19.77 -8.18
CA LEU A 364 3.47 18.84 -7.85
C LEU A 364 3.55 17.69 -8.86
N HIS A 365 4.77 17.34 -9.26
CA HIS A 365 5.11 16.21 -10.13
C HIS A 365 6.21 15.36 -9.46
N ASN A 366 5.79 14.39 -8.63
CA ASN A 366 6.67 13.50 -7.86
C ASN A 366 6.06 12.11 -7.74
N GLY A 367 6.88 11.08 -7.62
CA GLY A 367 6.41 9.69 -7.50
C GLY A 367 6.20 9.23 -6.06
N SER A 368 6.62 10.03 -5.07
CA SER A 368 6.53 9.74 -3.64
C SER A 368 6.42 11.03 -2.83
N PRO A 369 6.00 10.97 -1.55
CA PRO A 369 5.80 12.15 -0.72
C PRO A 369 7.00 13.10 -0.68
N VAL A 370 6.70 14.39 -0.63
CA VAL A 370 7.69 15.46 -0.46
C VAL A 370 7.34 16.34 0.74
N GLU A 371 8.35 16.89 1.38
CA GLU A 371 8.16 17.93 2.39
C GLU A 371 7.66 19.21 1.71
N CYS A 372 6.64 19.82 2.30
CA CYS A 372 6.02 21.05 1.79
C CYS A 372 6.05 22.14 2.86
N PRO A 373 7.21 22.70 3.22
CA PRO A 373 7.32 23.71 4.28
C PRO A 373 6.56 25.00 3.98
N TRP A 374 6.35 25.30 2.72
CA TRP A 374 5.64 26.46 2.19
C TRP A 374 4.11 26.29 2.10
N ALA A 375 3.54 25.12 2.40
CA ALA A 375 2.13 24.82 2.15
C ALA A 375 1.18 25.82 2.80
N GLU A 376 1.50 26.32 4.01
CA GLU A 376 0.65 27.34 4.67
C GLU A 376 0.69 28.70 3.96
N SER A 377 1.74 28.99 3.20
CA SER A 377 1.96 30.27 2.51
C SER A 377 1.32 30.33 1.12
N VAL A 378 0.85 29.21 0.58
CA VAL A 378 0.21 29.13 -0.73
C VAL A 378 -1.29 28.86 -0.61
N ASN A 379 -2.05 29.21 -1.65
CA ASN A 379 -3.51 29.10 -1.59
C ASN A 379 -4.02 27.73 -2.05
N ALA A 380 -3.33 27.06 -2.97
CA ALA A 380 -3.73 25.72 -3.38
C ALA A 380 -2.49 24.85 -3.71
N VAL A 381 -2.67 23.56 -3.54
CA VAL A 381 -1.69 22.53 -3.89
C VAL A 381 -2.40 21.41 -4.63
N LEU A 382 -1.96 21.12 -5.85
CA LEU A 382 -2.47 20.04 -6.69
C LEU A 382 -1.34 19.03 -6.93
N GLU A 383 -1.54 17.79 -6.49
CA GLU A 383 -0.60 16.68 -6.69
C GLU A 383 -0.99 15.94 -7.97
N MET A 384 -0.11 15.94 -8.95
CA MET A 384 -0.31 15.28 -10.24
C MET A 384 0.46 13.96 -10.34
N TYR A 385 1.28 13.63 -9.36
CA TYR A 385 2.17 12.48 -9.45
C TYR A 385 2.92 12.44 -10.79
N LEU A 386 3.01 11.30 -11.46
CA LEU A 386 3.57 11.13 -12.79
C LEU A 386 2.43 10.80 -13.77
N GLY A 387 1.72 11.82 -14.20
CA GLY A 387 0.40 11.75 -14.84
C GLY A 387 0.38 11.27 -16.30
N GLY A 388 1.50 10.70 -16.81
CA GLY A 388 1.56 10.19 -18.16
C GLY A 388 1.63 11.29 -19.24
N GLN A 389 1.60 10.86 -20.50
CA GLN A 389 1.83 11.76 -21.65
C GLN A 389 0.79 12.88 -21.82
N GLY A 390 -0.40 12.75 -21.20
CA GLY A 390 -1.48 13.73 -21.23
C GLY A 390 -1.51 14.71 -20.06
N VAL A 391 -0.49 14.72 -19.20
CA VAL A 391 -0.47 15.42 -17.91
C VAL A 391 -0.78 16.91 -18.00
N GLY A 392 -0.27 17.61 -19.01
CA GLY A 392 -0.52 19.05 -19.18
C GLY A 392 -1.98 19.37 -19.54
N ALA A 393 -2.60 18.53 -20.38
CA ALA A 393 -4.03 18.67 -20.70
C ALA A 393 -4.92 18.39 -19.47
N ALA A 394 -4.54 17.43 -18.64
CA ALA A 394 -5.22 17.15 -17.36
C ALA A 394 -5.05 18.32 -16.38
N ALA A 395 -3.83 18.84 -16.24
CA ALA A 395 -3.55 19.98 -15.36
C ALA A 395 -4.39 21.21 -15.78
N ASP A 396 -4.42 21.57 -17.07
CA ASP A 396 -5.23 22.68 -17.56
C ASP A 396 -6.71 22.50 -17.23
N ALA A 397 -7.28 21.31 -17.51
CA ALA A 397 -8.68 21.05 -17.22
C ALA A 397 -9.01 21.16 -15.72
N LEU A 398 -8.12 20.71 -14.85
CA LEU A 398 -8.28 20.80 -13.40
C LEU A 398 -8.12 22.24 -12.91
N LEU A 399 -7.08 22.96 -13.33
CA LEU A 399 -6.79 24.30 -12.88
C LEU A 399 -7.91 25.30 -13.23
N TYR A 400 -8.56 25.13 -14.38
CA TYR A 400 -9.62 26.03 -14.85
C TYR A 400 -11.04 25.50 -14.63
N GLY A 401 -11.18 24.32 -13.99
CA GLY A 401 -12.47 23.77 -13.58
C GLY A 401 -13.30 23.13 -14.67
N ASP A 402 -12.71 22.81 -15.82
CA ASP A 402 -13.33 21.95 -16.86
C ASP A 402 -13.43 20.51 -16.38
N ALA A 403 -12.58 20.12 -15.43
CA ALA A 403 -12.68 18.90 -14.65
C ALA A 403 -12.67 19.22 -13.14
N ASN A 404 -13.38 18.41 -12.36
CA ASN A 404 -13.40 18.53 -10.91
C ASN A 404 -12.46 17.48 -10.28
N PRO A 405 -11.43 17.86 -9.48
CA PRO A 405 -10.53 16.93 -8.84
C PRO A 405 -11.27 15.86 -8.04
N SER A 406 -10.86 14.62 -8.15
CA SER A 406 -11.51 13.50 -7.47
C SER A 406 -10.57 12.37 -7.05
N GLY A 407 -9.24 12.58 -7.24
CA GLY A 407 -8.22 11.68 -6.74
C GLY A 407 -8.12 11.70 -5.22
N ARG A 408 -7.54 10.65 -4.66
CA ARG A 408 -7.25 10.51 -3.22
C ARG A 408 -5.83 10.01 -3.04
N LEU A 409 -5.16 10.54 -2.02
CA LEU A 409 -3.80 10.13 -1.71
C LEU A 409 -3.71 8.62 -1.44
N PRO A 410 -2.90 7.87 -2.18
CA PRO A 410 -2.68 6.45 -1.95
C PRO A 410 -1.64 6.20 -0.85
N GLU A 411 -1.11 7.27 -0.26
CA GLU A 411 -0.08 7.25 0.77
C GLU A 411 -0.17 8.51 1.64
N THR A 412 0.35 8.41 2.86
CA THR A 412 0.42 9.52 3.81
C THR A 412 1.58 10.45 3.44
N PHE A 413 1.33 11.76 3.48
CA PHE A 413 2.39 12.78 3.43
C PHE A 413 2.74 13.21 4.86
N PRO A 414 3.85 12.76 5.45
CA PRO A 414 4.30 13.23 6.75
C PRO A 414 4.86 14.65 6.65
N TYR A 415 5.09 15.30 7.79
CA TYR A 415 5.72 16.63 7.81
C TYR A 415 7.20 16.58 7.44
N GLN A 416 7.89 15.53 7.84
CA GLN A 416 9.33 15.32 7.67
C GLN A 416 9.65 13.84 7.57
N LEU A 417 10.82 13.52 7.04
CA LEU A 417 11.27 12.14 6.84
C LEU A 417 11.37 11.35 8.16
N GLU A 418 11.81 12.01 9.23
CA GLU A 418 11.98 11.40 10.56
C GLU A 418 10.68 10.89 11.16
N ASP A 419 9.54 11.35 10.69
CA ASP A 419 8.22 10.88 11.11
C ASP A 419 7.87 9.50 10.51
N ASN A 420 8.58 9.07 9.44
CA ASN A 420 8.27 7.81 8.76
C ASN A 420 8.68 6.59 9.60
N PRO A 421 7.82 5.57 9.73
CA PRO A 421 8.10 4.41 10.57
C PRO A 421 9.35 3.63 10.16
N SER A 422 9.75 3.66 8.90
CA SER A 422 10.94 2.96 8.41
C SER A 422 12.25 3.76 8.61
N HIS A 423 12.18 5.03 9.05
CA HIS A 423 13.32 5.95 9.06
C HIS A 423 14.58 5.38 9.73
N LEU A 424 14.43 4.72 10.87
CA LEU A 424 15.57 4.18 11.63
C LEU A 424 16.18 2.92 11.00
N ASN A 425 15.44 2.21 10.14
CA ASN A 425 15.83 0.93 9.58
C ASN A 425 16.11 0.98 8.08
N PHE A 426 15.70 2.05 7.39
CA PHE A 426 15.93 2.22 5.95
C PHE A 426 17.26 2.95 5.71
N PRO A 427 18.12 2.50 4.78
CA PRO A 427 18.03 1.30 3.92
C PRO A 427 18.73 0.07 4.52
N GLY A 428 18.95 0.01 5.83
CA GLY A 428 19.64 -1.07 6.53
C GLY A 428 21.18 -0.93 6.49
N ASP A 429 21.87 -2.02 6.86
CA ASP A 429 23.34 -2.07 6.94
C ASP A 429 24.03 -2.48 5.63
N GLY A 430 23.24 -2.69 4.57
CA GLY A 430 23.69 -3.16 3.26
C GLY A 430 23.75 -4.68 3.10
N LYS A 431 23.50 -5.44 4.18
CA LYS A 431 23.30 -6.90 4.16
C LYS A 431 21.87 -7.26 4.50
N ASN A 432 21.34 -6.60 5.53
CA ASN A 432 19.99 -6.79 6.03
C ASN A 432 19.29 -5.45 6.18
N VAL A 433 17.98 -5.46 5.98
CA VAL A 433 17.08 -4.38 6.35
C VAL A 433 15.94 -4.98 7.16
N GLU A 434 15.86 -4.57 8.41
CA GLU A 434 14.80 -5.00 9.29
C GLU A 434 13.52 -4.18 9.05
N TYR A 435 12.40 -4.86 8.87
CA TYR A 435 11.08 -4.27 8.75
C TYR A 435 10.43 -4.19 10.14
N ALA A 436 11.12 -3.48 11.05
CA ALA A 436 10.81 -3.45 12.48
C ALA A 436 9.44 -2.80 12.78
N GLU A 437 8.92 -2.00 11.89
CA GLU A 437 7.59 -1.42 11.99
C GLU A 437 6.47 -2.47 11.86
N GLY A 438 6.78 -3.65 11.35
CA GLY A 438 5.83 -4.75 11.19
C GLY A 438 4.65 -4.35 10.31
N VAL A 439 3.43 -4.57 10.79
CA VAL A 439 2.20 -4.21 10.06
C VAL A 439 1.88 -2.71 10.10
N PHE A 440 2.67 -1.92 10.82
CA PHE A 440 2.43 -0.48 11.00
C PHE A 440 3.13 0.34 9.90
N VAL A 441 2.73 0.15 8.66
CA VAL A 441 3.18 0.91 7.49
C VAL A 441 2.18 2.02 7.18
N GLY A 442 2.67 3.20 6.79
CA GLY A 442 1.85 4.33 6.38
C GLY A 442 0.84 4.76 7.46
N TYR A 443 -0.42 5.01 7.06
CA TYR A 443 -1.47 5.50 7.98
C TYR A 443 -1.71 4.56 9.17
N ARG A 444 -1.44 3.26 9.04
CA ARG A 444 -1.54 2.30 10.17
C ARG A 444 -0.66 2.70 11.33
N TYR A 445 0.53 3.21 11.04
CA TYR A 445 1.47 3.73 12.03
C TYR A 445 1.05 5.10 12.55
N TYR A 446 0.84 6.07 11.65
CA TYR A 446 0.56 7.45 12.04
C TYR A 446 -0.72 7.58 12.86
N ASP A 447 -1.76 6.80 12.51
CA ASP A 447 -3.03 6.79 13.24
C ASP A 447 -2.89 6.11 14.60
N LYS A 448 -2.16 4.98 14.68
CA LYS A 448 -1.89 4.29 15.96
C LYS A 448 -1.09 5.14 16.92
N LYS A 449 -0.09 5.87 16.41
CA LYS A 449 0.70 6.84 17.20
C LYS A 449 -0.02 8.16 17.47
N LYS A 450 -1.16 8.42 16.85
CA LYS A 450 -1.84 9.73 16.88
C LYS A 450 -0.90 10.87 16.47
N MET A 451 0.01 10.58 15.54
CA MET A 451 1.00 11.53 15.04
C MET A 451 0.39 12.44 13.99
N ALA A 452 0.65 13.74 14.06
CA ALA A 452 0.24 14.68 13.03
C ALA A 452 0.92 14.35 11.68
N VAL A 453 0.22 14.60 10.59
CA VAL A 453 0.73 14.45 9.22
C VAL A 453 0.30 15.66 8.39
N ARG A 454 1.01 15.95 7.31
CA ARG A 454 0.64 17.04 6.41
C ARG A 454 -0.68 16.74 5.72
N TRP A 455 -0.79 15.59 5.09
CA TRP A 455 -2.03 15.07 4.50
C TRP A 455 -2.15 13.57 4.76
N PRO A 456 -3.29 13.11 5.27
CA PRO A 456 -3.45 11.69 5.61
C PRO A 456 -3.75 10.84 4.37
N PHE A 457 -3.54 9.54 4.48
CA PHE A 457 -3.99 8.56 3.50
C PHE A 457 -5.47 8.73 3.16
N GLY A 458 -5.80 8.66 1.88
CA GLY A 458 -7.16 8.82 1.38
C GLY A 458 -7.63 10.27 1.25
N HIS A 459 -6.80 11.27 1.64
CA HIS A 459 -7.13 12.69 1.53
C HIS A 459 -7.19 13.16 0.07
N GLY A 460 -8.10 14.10 -0.20
CA GLY A 460 -8.22 14.82 -1.45
C GLY A 460 -9.49 15.67 -1.46
N LEU A 461 -9.39 16.89 -1.95
CA LEU A 461 -10.49 17.85 -2.01
C LEU A 461 -11.19 17.81 -3.37
N SER A 462 -12.31 18.51 -3.46
CA SER A 462 -13.11 18.69 -4.66
C SER A 462 -13.55 20.15 -4.78
N TYR A 463 -13.97 20.58 -5.97
CA TYR A 463 -14.62 21.89 -6.17
C TYR A 463 -16.08 21.88 -5.76
N THR A 464 -16.60 20.76 -5.27
CA THR A 464 -17.93 20.63 -4.66
C THR A 464 -17.82 20.03 -3.27
N THR A 465 -18.93 19.92 -2.56
CA THR A 465 -18.98 19.36 -1.21
C THR A 465 -19.92 18.15 -1.15
N PHE A 466 -19.60 17.20 -0.27
CA PHE A 466 -20.39 15.99 -0.10
C PHE A 466 -20.80 15.81 1.36
N GLU A 467 -22.06 15.39 1.55
CA GLU A 467 -22.62 14.99 2.82
C GLU A 467 -22.77 13.47 2.87
N TYR A 468 -22.41 12.88 4.01
CA TYR A 468 -22.57 11.46 4.30
C TYR A 468 -23.69 11.29 5.33
N SER A 469 -24.59 10.35 5.06
CA SER A 469 -25.72 10.07 5.96
C SER A 469 -26.13 8.61 5.92
N ASN A 470 -26.99 8.19 6.83
CA ASN A 470 -27.62 6.87 6.85
C ASN A 470 -26.63 5.69 6.79
N VAL A 471 -25.48 5.81 7.47
CA VAL A 471 -24.53 4.69 7.56
C VAL A 471 -25.17 3.57 8.38
N ARG A 472 -25.35 2.41 7.74
CA ARG A 472 -26.00 1.25 8.31
C ARG A 472 -25.44 -0.05 7.74
N VAL A 473 -25.75 -1.17 8.37
CA VAL A 473 -25.34 -2.51 7.95
C VAL A 473 -26.55 -3.36 7.61
N SER A 474 -26.36 -4.36 6.74
CA SER A 474 -27.41 -5.32 6.38
C SER A 474 -27.74 -6.30 7.52
N ALA A 475 -26.80 -6.51 8.45
CA ALA A 475 -26.97 -7.34 9.64
C ALA A 475 -26.00 -6.92 10.74
N ASP A 476 -26.41 -7.03 12.00
CA ASP A 476 -25.59 -6.69 13.18
C ASP A 476 -24.62 -7.82 13.56
N VAL A 477 -24.75 -9.00 12.96
CA VAL A 477 -23.90 -10.17 13.23
C VAL A 477 -23.28 -10.66 11.93
N LEU A 478 -21.97 -10.87 11.96
CA LEU A 478 -21.18 -11.49 10.90
C LEU A 478 -20.66 -12.83 11.41
N ASN A 479 -20.85 -13.91 10.64
CA ASN A 479 -20.32 -15.23 10.96
C ASN A 479 -19.29 -15.67 9.92
N ASP A 480 -18.54 -16.72 10.23
CA ASP A 480 -17.68 -17.38 9.23
C ASP A 480 -18.50 -17.74 7.97
N GLY A 481 -17.93 -17.42 6.79
CA GLY A 481 -18.56 -17.70 5.50
C GLY A 481 -19.72 -16.78 5.11
N SER A 482 -20.11 -15.81 5.95
CA SER A 482 -21.12 -14.80 5.61
C SER A 482 -20.49 -13.46 5.19
N THR A 483 -21.32 -12.58 4.66
CA THR A 483 -20.95 -11.21 4.24
C THR A 483 -21.98 -10.24 4.77
N VAL A 484 -21.53 -9.09 5.26
CA VAL A 484 -22.36 -7.96 5.66
C VAL A 484 -22.11 -6.81 4.69
N THR A 485 -23.17 -6.16 4.23
CA THR A 485 -23.07 -4.96 3.39
C THR A 485 -23.22 -3.71 4.25
N VAL A 486 -22.28 -2.79 4.10
CA VAL A 486 -22.33 -1.44 4.65
C VAL A 486 -22.93 -0.51 3.61
N TYR A 487 -23.94 0.24 3.98
CA TYR A 487 -24.60 1.25 3.17
C TYR A 487 -24.27 2.64 3.68
N ALA A 488 -24.05 3.58 2.78
CA ALA A 488 -23.91 4.99 3.09
C ALA A 488 -24.56 5.83 1.99
N ASP A 489 -25.38 6.79 2.36
CA ASP A 489 -25.97 7.74 1.41
C ASP A 489 -25.04 8.92 1.27
N ILE A 490 -24.65 9.23 0.02
CA ILE A 490 -23.74 10.32 -0.34
C ILE A 490 -24.50 11.32 -1.17
N LYS A 491 -24.52 12.58 -0.71
CA LYS A 491 -25.19 13.69 -1.38
C LYS A 491 -24.18 14.76 -1.81
N ASN A 492 -24.26 15.19 -3.06
CA ASN A 492 -23.56 16.38 -3.50
C ASN A 492 -24.31 17.62 -3.02
N THR A 493 -23.71 18.41 -2.12
CA THR A 493 -24.32 19.59 -1.51
C THR A 493 -23.85 20.90 -2.13
N GLY A 494 -22.92 20.85 -3.10
CA GLY A 494 -22.46 22.03 -3.82
C GLY A 494 -23.21 22.26 -5.14
N ASP A 495 -22.66 23.14 -5.94
CA ASP A 495 -23.27 23.65 -7.19
C ASP A 495 -22.67 23.06 -8.47
N ARG A 496 -21.67 22.15 -8.33
CA ARG A 496 -20.98 21.49 -9.45
C ARG A 496 -21.10 19.98 -9.35
N ALA A 497 -21.18 19.32 -10.51
CA ALA A 497 -21.00 17.87 -10.56
C ALA A 497 -19.63 17.47 -10.03
N GLY A 498 -19.56 16.36 -9.31
CA GLY A 498 -18.31 15.87 -8.74
C GLY A 498 -18.34 14.38 -8.47
N ARG A 499 -17.17 13.85 -8.11
CA ARG A 499 -17.03 12.44 -7.75
C ARG A 499 -16.45 12.32 -6.35
N GLU A 500 -17.10 11.52 -5.53
CA GLU A 500 -16.65 11.22 -4.17
C GLU A 500 -16.07 9.81 -4.11
N VAL A 501 -14.99 9.63 -3.34
CA VAL A 501 -14.42 8.31 -3.03
C VAL A 501 -14.77 7.97 -1.59
N VAL A 502 -15.79 7.14 -1.44
CA VAL A 502 -16.24 6.63 -0.16
C VAL A 502 -15.30 5.51 0.28
N GLN A 503 -14.73 5.63 1.47
CA GLN A 503 -13.72 4.71 2.01
C GLN A 503 -14.29 4.01 3.25
N LEU A 504 -14.16 2.67 3.28
CA LEU A 504 -14.58 1.85 4.40
C LEU A 504 -13.37 1.29 5.13
N TYR A 505 -13.26 1.62 6.40
CA TYR A 505 -12.24 1.12 7.30
C TYR A 505 -12.86 0.20 8.34
N VAL A 506 -12.13 -0.85 8.70
CA VAL A 506 -12.49 -1.76 9.79
C VAL A 506 -11.58 -1.49 10.98
N ALA A 507 -12.18 -1.26 12.15
CA ALA A 507 -11.50 -1.09 13.42
C ALA A 507 -11.84 -2.27 14.35
N ASP A 508 -10.82 -3.02 14.76
CA ASP A 508 -10.94 -4.12 15.72
C ASP A 508 -11.12 -3.58 17.14
N ARG A 509 -12.21 -3.97 17.81
CA ARG A 509 -12.52 -3.61 19.21
C ARG A 509 -12.58 -4.83 20.11
N THR A 510 -12.01 -5.96 19.68
CA THR A 510 -11.98 -7.21 20.46
C THR A 510 -10.92 -7.22 21.55
N GLY A 511 -9.97 -6.27 21.51
CA GLY A 511 -8.81 -6.23 22.42
C GLY A 511 -7.61 -7.01 21.91
N THR A 512 -7.66 -7.52 20.67
CA THR A 512 -6.51 -8.20 20.04
C THR A 512 -5.29 -7.27 19.99
N ALA A 513 -4.19 -7.71 20.59
CA ALA A 513 -2.95 -6.94 20.62
C ALA A 513 -2.31 -6.81 19.22
N GLY A 514 -1.54 -5.75 19.02
CA GLY A 514 -0.77 -5.55 17.78
C GLY A 514 -1.61 -5.28 16.53
N ARG A 515 -2.88 -4.81 16.68
CA ARG A 515 -3.72 -4.39 15.55
C ARG A 515 -3.54 -2.88 15.27
N PRO A 516 -3.55 -2.47 13.99
CA PRO A 516 -3.74 -1.07 13.62
C PRO A 516 -5.02 -0.47 14.21
N GLU A 517 -5.10 0.85 14.31
CA GLU A 517 -6.31 1.53 14.78
C GLU A 517 -7.52 1.22 13.87
N LYS A 518 -7.26 1.17 12.57
CA LYS A 518 -8.20 0.78 11.52
C LYS A 518 -7.45 0.40 10.25
N GLU A 519 -8.11 -0.30 9.34
CA GLU A 519 -7.56 -0.75 8.07
C GLU A 519 -8.60 -0.57 6.96
N LEU A 520 -8.17 -0.07 5.79
CA LEU A 520 -9.01 0.03 4.60
C LEU A 520 -9.44 -1.38 4.14
N LYS A 521 -10.75 -1.59 3.98
CA LYS A 521 -11.33 -2.86 3.52
C LYS A 521 -12.39 -2.69 2.43
N GLY A 522 -12.66 -1.44 2.02
CA GLY A 522 -13.55 -1.15 0.91
C GLY A 522 -13.43 0.29 0.43
N PHE A 523 -13.70 0.51 -0.85
CA PHE A 523 -13.84 1.85 -1.41
C PHE A 523 -14.72 1.83 -2.66
N ALA A 524 -15.38 2.96 -2.92
CA ALA A 524 -16.15 3.17 -4.13
C ALA A 524 -16.08 4.63 -4.56
N LYS A 525 -15.92 4.88 -5.88
CA LYS A 525 -15.94 6.22 -6.48
C LYS A 525 -17.31 6.44 -7.12
N VAL A 526 -18.08 7.40 -6.62
CA VAL A 526 -19.45 7.71 -7.05
C VAL A 526 -19.52 9.10 -7.68
N ALA A 527 -20.10 9.19 -8.87
CA ALA A 527 -20.38 10.47 -9.54
C ALA A 527 -21.75 11.00 -9.12
N LEU A 528 -21.84 12.29 -8.80
CA LEU A 528 -23.04 12.93 -8.30
C LEU A 528 -23.23 14.31 -8.95
N GLU A 529 -24.41 14.54 -9.49
CA GLU A 529 -24.85 15.89 -9.91
C GLU A 529 -25.17 16.77 -8.70
N PRO A 530 -25.22 18.10 -8.84
CA PRO A 530 -25.65 19.00 -7.76
C PRO A 530 -26.99 18.58 -7.17
N GLY A 531 -27.03 18.40 -5.84
CA GLY A 531 -28.22 17.97 -5.09
C GLY A 531 -28.55 16.46 -5.19
N GLU A 532 -27.87 15.70 -6.04
CA GLU A 532 -28.07 14.25 -6.18
C GLU A 532 -27.59 13.49 -4.94
N THR A 533 -28.33 12.44 -4.59
CA THR A 533 -27.98 11.49 -3.55
C THR A 533 -27.92 10.08 -4.13
N LYS A 534 -26.85 9.33 -3.81
CA LYS A 534 -26.70 7.90 -4.15
C LYS A 534 -26.31 7.10 -2.92
N THR A 535 -26.87 5.90 -2.80
CA THR A 535 -26.43 4.94 -1.79
C THR A 535 -25.24 4.15 -2.33
N VAL A 536 -24.17 4.12 -1.56
CA VAL A 536 -22.98 3.30 -1.82
C VAL A 536 -23.06 2.03 -0.96
N GLU A 537 -22.68 0.91 -1.56
CA GLU A 537 -22.68 -0.42 -0.94
C GLU A 537 -21.26 -0.97 -0.89
N LEU A 538 -20.78 -1.36 0.29
CA LEU A 538 -19.45 -1.91 0.52
C LEU A 538 -19.56 -3.20 1.33
N SER A 539 -18.91 -4.27 0.88
CA SER A 539 -19.01 -5.59 1.49
C SER A 539 -17.89 -5.84 2.48
N VAL A 540 -18.23 -6.50 3.60
CA VAL A 540 -17.31 -6.94 4.65
C VAL A 540 -17.57 -8.42 4.92
N ASP A 541 -16.52 -9.22 4.91
CA ASP A 541 -16.52 -10.64 5.26
C ASP A 541 -15.55 -10.93 6.42
N ALA A 542 -15.45 -12.18 6.83
CA ALA A 542 -14.53 -12.58 7.90
C ALA A 542 -13.05 -12.26 7.57
N ARG A 543 -12.66 -12.34 6.29
CA ARG A 543 -11.30 -11.99 5.85
C ARG A 543 -10.98 -10.51 6.05
N SER A 544 -11.98 -9.66 5.90
CA SER A 544 -11.87 -8.20 6.15
C SER A 544 -11.56 -7.86 7.61
N LEU A 545 -11.96 -8.73 8.56
CA LEU A 545 -11.73 -8.60 10.00
C LEU A 545 -10.41 -9.24 10.44
N SER A 546 -9.84 -10.12 9.62
CA SER A 546 -8.77 -11.05 9.98
C SER A 546 -7.38 -10.41 10.03
N TRP A 547 -6.51 -11.03 10.81
CA TRP A 547 -5.07 -10.89 10.81
C TRP A 547 -4.41 -12.27 10.63
N TYR A 548 -3.13 -12.29 10.26
CA TYR A 548 -2.42 -13.56 10.07
C TYR A 548 -1.85 -14.05 11.40
N SER A 549 -2.33 -15.20 11.86
CA SER A 549 -1.82 -15.87 13.05
C SER A 549 -0.74 -16.87 12.68
N GLU A 550 0.48 -16.63 13.12
CA GLU A 550 1.60 -17.56 12.92
C GLU A 550 1.36 -18.90 13.64
N ALA A 551 0.71 -18.86 14.80
CA ALA A 551 0.36 -20.06 15.56
C ALA A 551 -0.67 -20.94 14.83
N LEU A 552 -1.63 -20.32 14.11
CA LEU A 552 -2.60 -21.03 13.27
C LEU A 552 -2.02 -21.40 11.91
N GLY A 553 -0.96 -20.72 11.47
CA GLY A 553 -0.49 -20.76 10.08
C GLY A 553 -1.55 -20.23 9.10
N GLY A 554 -2.37 -19.25 9.51
CA GLY A 554 -3.49 -18.81 8.69
C GLY A 554 -4.21 -17.57 9.22
N TRP A 555 -5.27 -17.18 8.49
CA TRP A 555 -6.06 -15.98 8.78
C TRP A 555 -7.08 -16.25 9.89
N TYR A 556 -7.10 -15.36 10.88
CA TYR A 556 -7.96 -15.42 12.03
C TYR A 556 -8.62 -14.06 12.33
N ALA A 557 -9.91 -14.07 12.59
CA ALA A 557 -10.65 -12.95 13.16
C ALA A 557 -11.10 -13.34 14.57
N ALA A 558 -10.81 -12.54 15.58
CA ALA A 558 -11.25 -12.77 16.93
C ALA A 558 -12.75 -12.54 17.05
N PRO A 559 -13.51 -13.35 17.81
CA PRO A 559 -14.92 -13.07 18.08
C PRO A 559 -15.06 -11.77 18.88
N GLY A 560 -16.11 -11.00 18.60
CA GLY A 560 -16.42 -9.76 19.30
C GLY A 560 -16.75 -8.60 18.37
N ARG A 561 -16.68 -7.39 18.91
CA ARG A 561 -17.13 -6.18 18.24
C ARG A 561 -16.10 -5.60 17.27
N TYR A 562 -16.56 -5.26 16.07
CA TYR A 562 -15.83 -4.51 15.06
C TYR A 562 -16.61 -3.26 14.66
N GLU A 563 -15.91 -2.15 14.48
CA GLU A 563 -16.50 -0.92 13.96
C GLU A 563 -16.18 -0.77 12.47
N LEU A 564 -17.21 -0.46 11.70
CA LEU A 564 -17.18 -0.23 10.27
C LEU A 564 -17.29 1.28 10.04
N LEU A 565 -16.15 1.92 9.75
CA LEU A 565 -15.99 3.36 9.68
C LEU A 565 -16.03 3.81 8.24
N VAL A 566 -17.01 4.64 7.88
CA VAL A 566 -17.15 5.21 6.54
C VAL A 566 -16.60 6.63 6.55
N GLY A 567 -15.68 6.94 5.66
CA GLY A 567 -15.01 8.23 5.65
C GLY A 567 -14.60 8.73 4.27
N HIS A 568 -14.18 9.99 4.28
CA HIS A 568 -13.58 10.71 3.16
C HIS A 568 -12.04 10.46 3.09
N SER A 569 -11.43 10.16 4.22
CA SER A 569 -10.03 9.77 4.35
C SER A 569 -9.82 8.92 5.60
N SER A 570 -8.61 8.44 5.85
CA SER A 570 -8.28 7.71 7.08
C SER A 570 -8.53 8.52 8.36
N ARG A 571 -8.60 9.85 8.28
CA ARG A 571 -8.82 10.76 9.42
C ARG A 571 -10.10 11.58 9.36
N ASP A 572 -10.79 11.57 8.24
CA ASP A 572 -12.09 12.22 8.08
C ASP A 572 -13.19 11.17 8.01
N ILE A 573 -13.53 10.59 9.18
CA ILE A 573 -14.60 9.61 9.32
C ILE A 573 -15.93 10.34 9.47
N ARG A 574 -16.88 10.03 8.58
CA ARG A 574 -18.17 10.70 8.44
C ARG A 574 -19.33 9.91 9.03
N GLY A 575 -19.16 8.61 9.23
CA GLY A 575 -20.16 7.75 9.84
C GLY A 575 -19.59 6.41 10.26
N ALA A 576 -20.30 5.71 11.12
CA ALA A 576 -19.89 4.42 11.63
C ALA A 576 -21.10 3.50 11.86
N ALA A 577 -20.89 2.21 11.66
CA ALA A 577 -21.76 1.13 12.10
C ALA A 577 -20.92 0.09 12.85
N ALA A 578 -21.53 -0.90 13.45
CA ALA A 578 -20.81 -1.95 14.15
C ALA A 578 -21.41 -3.33 13.81
N VAL A 579 -20.54 -4.34 13.86
CA VAL A 579 -20.94 -5.73 13.74
C VAL A 579 -20.32 -6.54 14.87
N GLU A 580 -21.05 -7.56 15.33
CA GLU A 580 -20.56 -8.59 16.23
C GLU A 580 -20.10 -9.77 15.40
N PHE A 581 -18.80 -10.08 15.41
CA PHE A 581 -18.27 -11.26 14.72
C PHE A 581 -18.37 -12.48 15.63
N ARG A 582 -18.86 -13.58 15.08
CA ARG A 582 -18.98 -14.86 15.75
C ARG A 582 -18.29 -15.95 14.95
N THR A 583 -17.45 -16.70 15.63
CA THR A 583 -16.72 -17.85 15.08
C THR A 583 -16.58 -18.94 16.13
N GLU A 584 -16.57 -20.18 15.67
CA GLU A 584 -16.20 -21.34 16.49
C GLU A 584 -14.70 -21.66 16.40
N LYS A 585 -13.97 -20.97 15.50
CA LYS A 585 -12.53 -21.15 15.39
C LYS A 585 -11.84 -20.64 16.64
N LEU A 586 -10.95 -21.43 17.16
CA LEU A 586 -10.09 -21.10 18.29
C LEU A 586 -8.63 -21.07 17.81
N LEU A 587 -7.85 -20.17 18.37
CA LEU A 587 -6.41 -20.19 18.13
C LEU A 587 -5.81 -21.46 18.76
N PRO A 588 -4.81 -22.09 18.10
CA PRO A 588 -4.00 -23.11 18.73
C PRO A 588 -3.38 -22.56 20.01
N PHE A 589 -3.50 -23.28 21.09
CA PHE A 589 -2.93 -22.91 22.37
C PHE A 589 -2.27 -24.14 22.98
N HIS A 590 -0.96 -24.07 23.24
CA HIS A 590 -0.22 -25.13 23.89
C HIS A 590 0.22 -24.63 25.26
N VAL A 591 -0.15 -25.37 26.30
CA VAL A 591 0.21 -25.05 27.68
C VAL A 591 1.56 -25.63 28.00
N ASP A 592 2.47 -24.79 28.49
CA ASP A 592 3.78 -25.18 29.03
C ASP A 592 4.00 -24.56 30.41
N GLU A 593 5.18 -24.75 30.99
CA GLU A 593 5.52 -24.22 32.31
C GLU A 593 5.64 -22.69 32.35
N ASN A 594 5.79 -22.02 31.20
CA ASN A 594 5.86 -20.56 31.07
C ASN A 594 4.49 -19.94 30.77
N THR A 595 3.48 -20.74 30.41
CA THR A 595 2.11 -20.26 30.22
C THR A 595 1.62 -19.57 31.49
N THR A 596 1.10 -18.34 31.34
CA THR A 596 0.64 -17.55 32.47
C THR A 596 -0.77 -17.95 32.93
N VAL A 597 -1.08 -17.67 34.19
CA VAL A 597 -2.43 -17.89 34.74
C VAL A 597 -3.45 -17.04 33.98
N GLY A 598 -3.11 -15.81 33.60
CA GLY A 598 -3.98 -14.93 32.79
C GLY A 598 -4.31 -15.51 31.44
N GLU A 599 -3.32 -16.07 30.70
CA GLU A 599 -3.56 -16.75 29.42
C GLU A 599 -4.53 -17.93 29.59
N LEU A 600 -4.36 -18.73 30.64
CA LEU A 600 -5.26 -19.85 30.95
C LEU A 600 -6.67 -19.39 31.35
N LEU A 601 -6.81 -18.26 32.02
CA LEU A 601 -8.11 -17.68 32.38
C LEU A 601 -8.81 -17.04 31.20
N ALA A 602 -8.07 -16.54 30.23
CA ALA A 602 -8.60 -15.94 29.00
C ALA A 602 -9.10 -16.98 28.00
N ASP A 603 -8.52 -18.19 27.98
CA ASP A 603 -8.94 -19.26 27.08
C ASP A 603 -10.14 -20.03 27.64
N PRO A 604 -11.30 -20.09 26.93
CA PRO A 604 -12.53 -20.74 27.43
C PRO A 604 -12.35 -22.24 27.72
N ARG A 605 -11.40 -22.91 27.05
CA ARG A 605 -11.13 -24.36 27.26
C ARG A 605 -10.45 -24.64 28.59
N THR A 606 -9.70 -23.71 29.13
CA THR A 606 -8.89 -23.85 30.36
C THR A 606 -9.42 -23.05 31.54
N ALA A 607 -10.13 -21.94 31.28
CA ALA A 607 -10.58 -21.00 32.32
C ALA A 607 -11.28 -21.67 33.53
N SER A 608 -12.18 -22.63 33.28
CA SER A 608 -12.91 -23.33 34.34
C SER A 608 -12.00 -24.19 35.22
N SER A 609 -10.94 -24.77 34.63
CA SER A 609 -10.00 -25.65 35.32
C SER A 609 -9.04 -24.90 36.26
N VAL A 610 -8.70 -23.62 35.93
CA VAL A 610 -7.70 -22.85 36.67
C VAL A 610 -8.31 -21.81 37.62
N ARG A 611 -9.60 -21.47 37.50
CA ARG A 611 -10.26 -20.46 38.35
C ARG A 611 -10.15 -20.74 39.84
N GLN A 612 -10.31 -22.00 40.26
CA GLN A 612 -10.23 -22.37 41.67
C GLN A 612 -8.81 -22.22 42.17
N MET A 613 -7.82 -22.66 41.38
CA MET A 613 -6.38 -22.51 41.70
C MET A 613 -5.98 -21.04 41.79
N ALA A 614 -6.41 -20.23 40.84
CA ALA A 614 -6.14 -18.79 40.83
C ALA A 614 -6.69 -18.09 42.09
N ARG A 615 -7.91 -18.47 42.55
CA ARG A 615 -8.49 -17.95 43.79
C ARG A 615 -7.68 -18.36 45.01
N GLN A 616 -7.37 -19.66 45.14
CA GLN A 616 -6.56 -20.17 46.27
C GLN A 616 -5.20 -19.51 46.35
N PHE A 617 -4.59 -19.21 45.22
CA PHE A 617 -3.31 -18.52 45.16
C PHE A 617 -3.46 -17.04 45.57
N MET A 618 -4.53 -16.36 45.13
CA MET A 618 -4.83 -14.98 45.56
C MET A 618 -5.03 -14.91 47.08
N ASP A 619 -5.74 -15.85 47.67
CA ASP A 619 -5.94 -15.94 49.12
C ASP A 619 -4.63 -16.17 49.86
N THR A 620 -3.61 -16.74 49.23
CA THR A 620 -2.27 -16.96 49.80
C THR A 620 -1.40 -15.71 49.75
N ILE A 621 -1.49 -14.93 48.66
CA ILE A 621 -0.68 -13.70 48.45
C ILE A 621 -1.30 -12.49 49.13
N ALA A 622 -2.62 -12.38 49.11
CA ALA A 622 -3.36 -11.32 49.77
C ALA A 622 -4.36 -11.92 50.76
N PRO A 623 -3.92 -12.47 51.91
CA PRO A 623 -4.81 -13.03 52.90
C PRO A 623 -5.78 -11.94 53.35
N ALA A 624 -7.08 -12.34 53.44
CA ALA A 624 -8.15 -11.48 53.91
C ALA A 624 -7.76 -10.91 55.25
N ALA A 625 -7.65 -9.59 55.32
CA ALA A 625 -7.01 -8.90 56.42
C ALA A 625 -7.96 -8.67 57.58
N GLU A 626 -8.27 -9.73 58.35
CA GLU A 626 -8.82 -9.52 59.69
C GLU A 626 -7.76 -9.38 60.78
N ASP A 627 -6.48 -9.78 60.53
CA ASP A 627 -5.40 -9.77 61.54
C ASP A 627 -4.04 -9.22 61.11
N SER A 628 -3.90 -8.55 59.96
CA SER A 628 -2.61 -7.95 59.57
C SER A 628 -2.59 -6.44 59.75
N ALA A 629 -1.49 -5.92 60.30
CA ALA A 629 -1.25 -4.48 60.51
C ALA A 629 -1.46 -3.69 59.20
N ASP A 630 -2.07 -2.50 59.28
CA ASP A 630 -2.42 -1.61 58.16
C ASP A 630 -1.31 -1.39 57.14
N ALA A 631 -0.04 -1.50 57.54
CA ALA A 631 1.14 -1.34 56.66
C ALA A 631 1.26 -2.44 55.56
N ALA A 632 0.68 -3.63 55.76
CA ALA A 632 0.72 -4.70 54.75
C ALA A 632 -0.38 -4.50 53.67
N LYS A 633 -1.47 -3.82 54.00
CA LYS A 633 -2.53 -3.45 53.05
C LYS A 633 -2.13 -2.31 52.15
N GLU A 634 -1.27 -1.40 52.59
CA GLU A 634 -0.75 -0.32 51.76
C GLU A 634 0.27 -0.80 50.71
N ALA A 635 0.92 -1.96 50.95
CA ALA A 635 1.98 -2.48 50.09
C ALA A 635 1.50 -3.19 48.82
N VAL A 636 0.30 -3.83 48.85
CA VAL A 636 -0.23 -4.62 47.72
C VAL A 636 -1.71 -4.33 47.54
N SER A 637 -2.08 -3.53 46.52
CA SER A 637 -3.46 -3.33 46.17
C SER A 637 -4.06 -4.59 45.51
N ASP A 638 -5.39 -4.76 45.56
CA ASP A 638 -6.10 -5.84 44.87
C ASP A 638 -5.78 -5.88 43.38
N GLU A 639 -5.61 -4.72 42.74
CA GLU A 639 -5.23 -4.62 41.34
C GLU A 639 -3.81 -5.11 41.10
N MET A 640 -2.84 -4.75 41.98
CA MET A 640 -1.46 -5.25 41.90
C MET A 640 -1.42 -6.77 42.07
N ALA A 641 -2.13 -7.32 43.05
CA ALA A 641 -2.23 -8.76 43.28
C ALA A 641 -2.81 -9.49 42.07
N ARG A 642 -3.87 -8.94 41.45
CA ARG A 642 -4.49 -9.49 40.24
C ARG A 642 -3.52 -9.46 39.06
N GLN A 643 -2.84 -8.33 38.81
CA GLN A 643 -1.86 -8.20 37.72
C GLN A 643 -0.66 -9.14 37.91
N MET A 644 -0.19 -9.30 39.15
CA MET A 644 0.87 -10.27 39.46
C MET A 644 0.41 -11.71 39.19
N MET A 645 -0.85 -12.04 39.52
CA MET A 645 -1.43 -13.34 39.24
C MET A 645 -1.56 -13.59 37.75
N ASP A 646 -2.16 -12.64 37.01
CA ASP A 646 -2.40 -12.78 35.58
C ASP A 646 -1.09 -13.00 34.81
N ASN A 647 0.00 -12.34 35.22
CA ASN A 647 1.32 -12.48 34.63
C ASN A 647 2.18 -13.60 35.24
N MET A 648 1.69 -14.36 36.22
CA MET A 648 2.42 -15.44 36.87
C MET A 648 2.51 -16.65 35.94
N PRO A 649 3.71 -17.09 35.50
CA PRO A 649 3.87 -18.31 34.76
C PRO A 649 3.62 -19.53 35.67
N LEU A 650 3.10 -20.62 35.11
CA LEU A 650 2.80 -21.83 35.88
C LEU A 650 4.00 -22.34 36.70
N ARG A 651 5.22 -22.26 36.16
CA ARG A 651 6.45 -22.61 36.93
C ARG A 651 6.64 -21.77 38.16
N GLY A 652 6.21 -20.50 38.16
CA GLY A 652 6.32 -19.60 39.31
C GLY A 652 5.49 -20.06 40.52
N LEU A 653 4.38 -20.72 40.26
CA LEU A 653 3.51 -21.24 41.32
C LEU A 653 4.19 -22.26 42.24
N ARG A 654 5.22 -22.98 41.73
CA ARG A 654 6.03 -23.90 42.56
C ARG A 654 6.71 -23.19 43.75
N SER A 655 7.22 -21.97 43.51
CA SER A 655 7.93 -21.19 44.52
C SER A 655 7.04 -20.75 45.67
N PHE A 656 5.72 -20.76 45.47
CA PHE A 656 4.74 -20.40 46.50
C PHE A 656 4.10 -21.62 47.15
N GLY A 657 4.66 -22.82 46.97
CA GLY A 657 4.18 -24.05 47.59
C GLY A 657 2.87 -24.59 47.06
N ALA A 658 2.40 -24.10 45.89
CA ALA A 658 1.12 -24.45 45.32
C ALA A 658 1.06 -25.89 44.73
N PHE A 659 2.23 -26.50 44.45
CA PHE A 659 2.27 -27.80 43.78
C PHE A 659 3.20 -28.82 44.47
N PRO A 660 2.70 -30.03 44.81
CA PRO A 660 3.55 -31.17 45.09
C PRO A 660 4.40 -31.58 43.89
N GLU A 661 5.47 -32.33 44.10
CA GLU A 661 6.32 -32.86 43.06
C GLU A 661 5.49 -33.61 41.97
N GLY A 662 5.74 -33.29 40.70
CA GLY A 662 5.04 -33.87 39.53
C GLY A 662 3.58 -33.40 39.33
N ALA A 663 3.04 -32.55 40.20
CA ALA A 663 1.64 -32.10 40.07
C ALA A 663 1.47 -31.06 38.95
N LEU A 664 2.47 -30.19 38.74
CA LEU A 664 2.45 -29.19 37.67
C LEU A 664 2.51 -29.86 36.29
N GLU A 665 3.35 -30.86 36.13
CA GLU A 665 3.50 -31.62 34.88
C GLU A 665 2.21 -32.35 34.53
N ARG A 666 1.55 -32.96 35.52
CA ARG A 666 0.23 -33.58 35.30
C ARG A 666 -0.82 -32.56 34.90
N MET A 667 -0.87 -31.42 35.57
CA MET A 667 -1.78 -30.34 35.25
C MET A 667 -1.59 -29.83 33.82
N ILE A 668 -0.35 -29.59 33.39
CA ILE A 668 -0.02 -29.19 32.02
C ILE A 668 -0.46 -30.25 31.01
N ALA A 669 -0.21 -31.54 31.30
CA ALA A 669 -0.65 -32.62 30.44
C ALA A 669 -2.20 -32.70 30.33
N ASP A 670 -2.92 -32.54 31.45
CA ASP A 670 -4.37 -32.53 31.49
C ASP A 670 -4.97 -31.34 30.73
N LEU A 671 -4.37 -30.15 30.85
CA LEU A 671 -4.78 -28.97 30.09
C LEU A 671 -4.57 -29.16 28.61
N ASN A 672 -3.41 -29.67 28.19
CA ASN A 672 -3.11 -29.95 26.78
C ASN A 672 -4.03 -31.04 26.20
N ALA A 673 -4.39 -32.05 26.99
CA ALA A 673 -5.37 -33.07 26.56
C ALA A 673 -6.78 -32.49 26.32
N LYS A 674 -7.18 -31.45 27.08
CA LYS A 674 -8.44 -30.72 26.85
C LYS A 674 -8.37 -29.83 25.60
N MET A 675 -7.17 -29.28 25.29
CA MET A 675 -6.96 -28.47 24.08
C MET A 675 -7.03 -29.28 22.79
N ALA A 676 -6.74 -30.56 22.85
CA ALA A 676 -6.77 -31.47 21.71
C ALA A 676 -8.18 -32.00 21.38
N GLN A 677 -9.15 -31.78 22.25
CA GLN A 677 -10.58 -32.14 22.06
C GLN A 677 -11.36 -31.00 21.41
#